data_379b1254c76d4718c2b122e3d5715af0
#
_entry.id   379b1254c76d4718c2b122e3d5715af0
#
_cell.length_a   1.000
_cell.length_b   1.000
_cell.length_c   1.000
_cell.angle_alpha   90.00
_cell.angle_beta   90.00
_cell.angle_gamma   90.00
#
_symmetry.space_group_name_H-M   'P 1'
#
loop_
_entity.id
_entity.type
_entity.pdbx_description
1 polymer ?
#
loop_
_entity_poly.entity_id
_entity_poly.type
_entity_poly.pdbx_seq_one_letter_code
_entity_poly.pdbx_strand_id
1 'polypeptide(L)'
;MKIRIKVKQLVLFVLLPLALLIVIPGVLQQAAAPSVQPATSAAANTVSKAREELLNTLNSNSGSKRMTLIRTRIIEPGNARPPYQYNVYIGSSSSQWSQNNNEEPPSLLLPGDKLRFLKEYVLEGPIDRYLLTAAKQLAYEYDVLGTGSDGDKVLTEAIARISSKSSLARELLLLQAQRALSAGNWAAAKVLLMQADSPGHYGEEELNARSAWLSARLLFAEGDSSGALKLVSNGLESYQEVRDQKYQEMNEGNGGDSQDSQDSKDSKNFQGSTVSASPPESLKATSQFLEEPHSESERQLLLMRNALLSAAEAGNSAPATLSGTLTYSDGTPVSRAGIFLRPESEVSHSVLNGSEPYEIYTDAQGRFSFSGVIPGYYQLHLGLSFEQIDGWTWPVQTDDWIEIKPNDRLTNNIILQPLLELKSPVNSQILTGDSVEFEWEAVKNAASYSLSGTVSAEGSTFSYVIRQHITGNKISIPVTELYNSGGFSTSSSGEGWESVKPSSLLGFADPSGRFSWSIEVYDESGRVITRSNGYRLNEDTVGNLPFFYLQSRSLTAADQLVKAQKLEQALEAYRHDYAGDPQDDHALKMLVHLMTAKASYTKDKSLEAATIPLLVKLVELRPTADYVFNLAHYYYEQSDWKSYNHYYSWFLELREQKPHSYDQGINAIALMYQGELDEARSQFVASLEEDGSHRFIGSYLAAELAAGQPLDDVLKLAQRYPQHSPGSSTVNWAKLITLMKAERTGQPELFDRQLKQMLELYTARSGKLREWIGESGDSALKTFMKAVLEVG
;
A
#
# COMPACT_ATOMS: atom_id res chain seq x y z
N MET A 1 35.26 14.01 28.27
CA MET A 1 34.86 14.92 27.21
C MET A 1 33.95 16.00 27.80
N LYS A 2 34.37 17.25 27.89
CA LYS A 2 33.55 18.34 28.48
C LYS A 2 32.72 18.94 27.36
N ILE A 3 31.40 18.61 27.35
CA ILE A 3 30.44 19.20 26.41
C ILE A 3 30.14 20.63 26.89
N ARG A 4 30.57 21.65 26.14
CA ARG A 4 30.20 23.05 26.38
C ARG A 4 28.85 23.33 25.70
N ILE A 5 27.77 23.22 26.41
CA ILE A 5 26.45 23.65 25.97
C ILE A 5 26.37 25.18 26.06
N LYS A 6 26.05 25.85 24.95
CA LYS A 6 25.84 27.32 24.97
C LYS A 6 24.59 27.66 25.78
N VAL A 7 24.70 28.65 26.66
CA VAL A 7 23.63 29.10 27.57
C VAL A 7 22.29 29.32 26.85
N LYS A 8 22.29 29.82 25.60
CA LYS A 8 21.08 29.96 24.77
C LYS A 8 20.37 28.63 24.47
N GLN A 9 21.10 27.56 24.28
CA GLN A 9 20.53 26.22 24.03
C GLN A 9 19.98 25.61 25.32
N LEU A 10 20.61 25.83 26.45
CA LEU A 10 20.10 25.42 27.75
C LEU A 10 18.79 26.13 28.10
N VAL A 11 18.68 27.42 27.81
CA VAL A 11 17.45 28.19 28.04
C VAL A 11 16.33 27.75 27.10
N LEU A 12 16.61 27.52 25.80
CA LEU A 12 15.58 27.22 24.80
C LEU A 12 15.07 25.75 24.89
N PHE A 13 15.94 24.79 25.19
CA PHE A 13 15.60 23.37 25.13
C PHE A 13 15.38 22.71 26.50
N VAL A 14 15.75 23.34 27.58
CA VAL A 14 15.61 22.77 28.94
C VAL A 14 14.77 23.68 29.84
N LEU A 15 15.12 24.95 29.95
CA LEU A 15 14.44 25.85 30.88
C LEU A 15 13.09 26.34 30.37
N LEU A 16 12.91 26.53 29.05
CA LEU A 16 11.62 26.96 28.51
C LEU A 16 10.54 25.84 28.54
N PRO A 17 10.84 24.59 28.20
CA PRO A 17 9.90 23.49 28.40
C PRO A 17 9.61 23.20 29.88
N LEU A 18 10.62 23.32 30.75
CA LEU A 18 10.44 23.13 32.18
C LEU A 18 9.57 24.22 32.82
N ALA A 19 9.72 25.48 32.38
CA ALA A 19 8.88 26.57 32.80
C ALA A 19 7.43 26.44 32.33
N LEU A 20 7.22 25.93 31.11
CA LEU A 20 5.89 25.59 30.59
C LEU A 20 5.23 24.46 31.37
N LEU A 21 5.99 23.44 31.79
CA LEU A 21 5.48 22.32 32.59
C LEU A 21 5.10 22.76 34.03
N ILE A 22 5.69 23.81 34.56
CA ILE A 22 5.38 24.34 35.92
C ILE A 22 4.27 25.36 35.88
N VAL A 23 4.11 26.14 34.82
CA VAL A 23 3.10 27.20 34.73
C VAL A 23 1.72 26.65 34.34
N ILE A 24 1.63 25.61 33.54
CA ILE A 24 0.37 25.01 33.10
C ILE A 24 -0.48 24.42 34.24
N PRO A 25 0.06 23.70 35.26
CA PRO A 25 -0.75 23.23 36.38
C PRO A 25 -1.26 24.33 37.29
N GLY A 26 -0.50 25.45 37.38
CA GLY A 26 -0.90 26.58 38.25
C GLY A 26 -2.07 27.42 37.71
N VAL A 27 -2.23 27.46 36.40
CA VAL A 27 -3.32 28.21 35.75
C VAL A 27 -4.61 27.39 35.67
N LEU A 28 -4.51 26.06 35.67
CA LEU A 28 -5.69 25.17 35.64
C LEU A 28 -6.40 25.02 37.00
N GLN A 29 -5.79 25.46 38.10
CA GLN A 29 -6.39 25.35 39.44
C GLN A 29 -7.22 26.58 39.87
N GLN A 30 -7.26 27.66 39.07
CA GLN A 30 -7.98 28.92 39.45
C GLN A 30 -9.17 29.29 38.54
N ALA A 31 -9.56 28.42 37.60
CA ALA A 31 -10.75 28.69 36.79
C ALA A 31 -11.97 27.90 37.31
N ALA A 32 -12.71 28.48 38.24
CA ALA A 32 -14.10 28.11 38.43
C ALA A 32 -14.89 28.43 37.14
N ALA A 33 -15.70 27.46 36.70
CA ALA A 33 -16.38 27.43 35.43
C ALA A 33 -17.05 28.78 35.04
N PRO A 34 -16.68 29.34 33.88
CA PRO A 34 -17.56 30.18 33.10
C PRO A 34 -18.10 29.38 31.91
N SER A 35 -19.36 29.64 31.61
CA SER A 35 -20.12 29.18 30.47
C SER A 35 -19.25 29.13 29.18
N VAL A 36 -19.18 27.96 28.57
CA VAL A 36 -18.51 27.72 27.31
C VAL A 36 -19.18 28.54 26.20
N GLN A 37 -18.56 29.63 25.81
CA GLN A 37 -18.77 30.19 24.47
C GLN A 37 -17.75 29.56 23.51
N PRO A 38 -18.13 29.23 22.27
CA PRO A 38 -17.29 28.48 21.38
C PRO A 38 -16.03 29.26 20.98
N ALA A 39 -14.87 28.68 21.23
CA ALA A 39 -13.55 29.20 20.87
C ALA A 39 -13.35 29.37 19.34
N THR A 40 -14.24 28.84 18.54
CA THR A 40 -14.21 28.84 17.06
C THR A 40 -14.35 30.25 16.45
N SER A 41 -15.01 31.19 17.11
CA SER A 41 -15.21 32.53 16.52
C SER A 41 -13.97 33.43 16.59
N ALA A 42 -13.11 33.28 17.58
CA ALA A 42 -11.92 34.13 17.75
C ALA A 42 -10.78 33.71 16.77
N ALA A 43 -10.58 32.42 16.59
CA ALA A 43 -9.58 31.89 15.62
C ALA A 43 -10.01 32.19 14.18
N ALA A 44 -11.27 31.96 13.82
CA ALA A 44 -11.82 32.29 12.50
C ALA A 44 -11.72 33.79 12.19
N ASN A 45 -11.98 34.66 13.17
CA ASN A 45 -11.83 36.10 13.01
C ASN A 45 -10.35 36.51 12.80
N THR A 46 -9.41 35.84 13.47
CA THR A 46 -7.96 36.11 13.31
C THR A 46 -7.47 35.72 11.91
N VAL A 47 -7.87 34.54 11.41
CA VAL A 47 -7.53 34.06 10.06
C VAL A 47 -8.16 34.98 8.98
N SER A 48 -9.43 35.35 9.14
CA SER A 48 -10.11 36.27 8.23
C SER A 48 -9.42 37.64 8.15
N LYS A 49 -8.99 38.19 9.29
CA LYS A 49 -8.26 39.44 9.35
C LYS A 49 -6.88 39.34 8.70
N ALA A 50 -6.14 38.28 8.98
CA ALA A 50 -4.84 38.05 8.37
C ALA A 50 -4.94 37.91 6.83
N ARG A 51 -6.01 37.21 6.34
CA ARG A 51 -6.32 37.13 4.91
C ARG A 51 -6.58 38.50 4.31
N GLU A 52 -7.39 39.30 4.95
CA GLU A 52 -7.72 40.66 4.49
C GLU A 52 -6.49 41.56 4.45
N GLU A 53 -5.63 41.51 5.46
CA GLU A 53 -4.36 42.25 5.50
C GLU A 53 -3.42 41.81 4.36
N LEU A 54 -3.33 40.52 4.05
CA LEU A 54 -2.55 40.00 2.94
C LEU A 54 -3.12 40.49 1.59
N LEU A 55 -4.44 40.44 1.40
CA LEU A 55 -5.10 40.91 0.20
C LEU A 55 -4.89 42.41 0.00
N ASN A 56 -4.98 43.19 1.07
CA ASN A 56 -4.74 44.64 1.03
C ASN A 56 -3.26 44.93 0.69
N THR A 57 -2.33 44.16 1.24
CA THR A 57 -0.90 44.27 0.92
C THR A 57 -0.64 43.96 -0.54
N LEU A 58 -1.22 42.89 -1.09
CA LEU A 58 -1.10 42.52 -2.49
C LEU A 58 -1.72 43.60 -3.40
N ASN A 59 -2.87 44.15 -3.04
CA ASN A 59 -3.60 45.13 -3.88
C ASN A 59 -2.99 46.55 -3.82
N SER A 60 -2.36 46.93 -2.73
CA SER A 60 -1.75 48.26 -2.57
C SER A 60 -0.38 48.42 -3.20
N ASN A 61 0.22 47.30 -3.64
CA ASN A 61 1.53 47.32 -4.33
C ASN A 61 1.36 47.14 -5.84
N SER A 62 2.31 47.63 -6.62
CA SER A 62 2.30 47.58 -8.10
C SER A 62 3.70 47.21 -8.64
N GLY A 63 3.78 46.90 -9.93
CA GLY A 63 5.00 46.59 -10.66
C GLY A 63 5.83 45.45 -10.03
N SER A 64 7.14 45.58 -10.03
CA SER A 64 8.08 44.56 -9.58
C SER A 64 7.86 44.13 -8.11
N LYS A 65 7.48 45.07 -7.23
CA LYS A 65 7.18 44.76 -5.83
C LYS A 65 5.97 43.88 -5.68
N ARG A 66 4.92 44.13 -6.47
CA ARG A 66 3.72 43.28 -6.50
C ARG A 66 4.04 41.88 -6.99
N MET A 67 4.81 41.76 -8.10
CA MET A 67 5.24 40.45 -8.61
C MET A 67 6.07 39.68 -7.60
N THR A 68 6.96 40.34 -6.86
CA THR A 68 7.73 39.72 -5.77
C THR A 68 6.80 39.21 -4.65
N LEU A 69 5.79 39.99 -4.26
CA LEU A 69 4.81 39.57 -3.25
C LEU A 69 3.97 38.36 -3.72
N ILE A 70 3.49 38.36 -4.97
CA ILE A 70 2.76 37.24 -5.56
C ILE A 70 3.66 36.00 -5.52
N ARG A 71 4.91 36.15 -5.99
CA ARG A 71 5.86 35.05 -5.96
C ARG A 71 6.05 34.48 -4.55
N THR A 72 6.42 35.32 -3.58
CA THR A 72 6.81 34.87 -2.23
C THR A 72 5.65 34.45 -1.33
N ARG A 73 4.42 34.92 -1.60
CA ARG A 73 3.25 34.65 -0.75
C ARG A 73 2.25 33.67 -1.36
N ILE A 74 2.30 33.44 -2.67
CA ILE A 74 1.35 32.59 -3.37
C ILE A 74 2.07 31.43 -4.07
N ILE A 75 3.12 31.71 -4.85
CA ILE A 75 3.78 30.73 -5.71
C ILE A 75 4.80 29.90 -4.94
N GLU A 76 5.74 30.54 -4.22
CA GLU A 76 6.82 29.87 -3.48
C GLU A 76 6.32 28.93 -2.38
N PRO A 77 5.30 29.24 -1.59
CA PRO A 77 4.78 28.29 -0.63
C PRO A 77 4.27 26.99 -1.28
N GLY A 78 3.83 27.05 -2.54
CA GLY A 78 3.48 25.88 -3.33
C GLY A 78 4.64 25.27 -4.13
N ASN A 79 5.82 25.87 -4.12
CA ASN A 79 6.94 25.47 -5.00
C ASN A 79 7.73 24.27 -4.49
N ALA A 80 7.78 24.07 -3.19
CA ALA A 80 8.42 22.89 -2.59
C ALA A 80 7.63 21.61 -2.81
N ARG A 81 6.45 21.71 -3.44
CA ARG A 81 5.46 20.63 -3.55
C ARG A 81 4.63 20.79 -4.83
N PRO A 82 4.20 19.71 -5.47
CA PRO A 82 3.16 19.77 -6.48
C PRO A 82 1.97 20.56 -5.94
N PRO A 83 1.22 21.29 -6.79
CA PRO A 83 0.08 22.11 -6.34
C PRO A 83 -1.01 21.31 -5.59
N TYR A 84 -0.89 19.99 -5.56
CA TYR A 84 -1.84 19.02 -5.00
C TYR A 84 -1.15 18.08 -4.03
N GLN A 85 -0.65 18.59 -2.93
CA GLN A 85 -0.13 17.71 -1.92
C GLN A 85 -1.26 17.21 -1.04
N TYR A 86 -1.40 15.90 -1.01
CA TYR A 86 -2.32 15.20 -0.15
C TYR A 86 -1.62 14.79 1.15
N ASN A 87 -2.38 14.80 2.26
CA ASN A 87 -1.89 14.35 3.55
C ASN A 87 -1.97 12.84 3.67
N VAL A 88 -2.91 12.24 2.94
CA VAL A 88 -3.22 10.82 3.03
C VAL A 88 -3.42 10.25 1.63
N TYR A 89 -2.84 9.07 1.40
CA TYR A 89 -3.13 8.26 0.23
C TYR A 89 -3.79 6.96 0.68
N ILE A 90 -4.97 6.64 0.12
CA ILE A 90 -5.74 5.46 0.47
C ILE A 90 -6.03 4.66 -0.79
N GLY A 91 -5.77 3.35 -0.74
CA GLY A 91 -6.10 2.40 -1.81
C GLY A 91 -6.53 1.06 -1.24
N SER A 92 -7.01 0.15 -2.10
CA SER A 92 -7.47 -1.17 -1.68
C SER A 92 -6.37 -2.02 -1.05
N SER A 93 -5.13 -1.93 -1.54
CA SER A 93 -4.01 -2.71 -1.02
C SER A 93 -3.13 -1.95 -0.04
N SER A 94 -3.30 -0.63 0.11
CA SER A 94 -2.43 0.17 0.99
C SER A 94 -3.09 1.45 1.47
N SER A 95 -2.73 1.84 2.68
CA SER A 95 -2.98 3.19 3.21
C SER A 95 -1.63 3.81 3.54
N GLN A 96 -1.33 4.95 2.95
CA GLN A 96 -0.06 5.64 3.12
C GLN A 96 -0.29 7.01 3.76
N TRP A 97 0.52 7.31 4.75
CA TRP A 97 0.57 8.64 5.34
C TRP A 97 1.75 9.40 4.75
N SER A 98 1.48 10.55 4.12
CA SER A 98 2.51 11.49 3.74
C SER A 98 2.84 12.39 4.94
N GLN A 99 3.86 12.04 5.71
CA GLN A 99 4.39 12.94 6.73
C GLN A 99 5.16 14.08 6.06
N ASN A 100 4.53 15.22 5.94
CA ASN A 100 5.25 16.46 5.68
C ASN A 100 5.68 17.06 7.02
N ASN A 101 6.95 16.92 7.36
CA ASN A 101 7.56 17.49 8.56
C ASN A 101 7.65 19.03 8.55
N ASN A 102 7.15 19.68 7.50
CA ASN A 102 7.03 21.13 7.44
C ASN A 102 5.54 21.45 7.63
N GLU A 103 5.14 21.75 8.83
CA GLU A 103 3.91 22.45 9.13
C GLU A 103 3.97 23.85 8.48
N GLU A 104 3.73 23.93 7.17
CA GLU A 104 3.40 25.21 6.59
C GLU A 104 2.03 25.61 7.11
N PRO A 105 1.90 26.82 7.65
CA PRO A 105 0.60 27.31 8.08
C PRO A 105 -0.38 27.22 6.90
N PRO A 106 -1.63 26.86 7.16
CA PRO A 106 -2.65 26.76 6.11
C PRO A 106 -2.67 28.05 5.31
N SER A 107 -2.79 27.92 3.99
CA SER A 107 -2.81 29.09 3.10
C SER A 107 -3.90 30.05 3.53
N LEU A 108 -3.51 31.27 3.87
CA LEU A 108 -4.45 32.33 4.25
C LEU A 108 -5.40 32.72 3.09
N LEU A 109 -5.02 32.40 1.85
CA LEU A 109 -5.80 32.73 0.68
C LEU A 109 -6.68 31.58 0.24
N LEU A 110 -7.93 31.85 0.00
CA LEU A 110 -8.84 30.90 -0.63
C LEU A 110 -8.43 30.67 -2.09
N PRO A 111 -8.79 29.51 -2.68
CA PRO A 111 -8.49 29.22 -4.07
C PRO A 111 -8.91 30.30 -5.06
N GLY A 112 -10.11 30.87 -4.89
CA GLY A 112 -10.60 31.97 -5.73
C GLY A 112 -9.78 33.25 -5.60
N ASP A 113 -9.14 33.52 -4.46
CA ASP A 113 -8.24 34.66 -4.30
C ASP A 113 -6.93 34.45 -5.06
N LYS A 114 -6.42 33.21 -5.05
CA LYS A 114 -5.15 32.89 -5.67
C LYS A 114 -5.21 33.01 -7.20
N LEU A 115 -6.33 32.63 -7.80
CA LEU A 115 -6.47 32.52 -9.25
C LEU A 115 -6.14 33.82 -9.98
N ARG A 116 -6.65 34.97 -9.49
CA ARG A 116 -6.37 36.28 -10.10
C ARG A 116 -4.89 36.66 -10.07
N PHE A 117 -4.21 36.37 -8.98
CA PHE A 117 -2.78 36.68 -8.81
C PHE A 117 -1.90 35.71 -9.61
N LEU A 118 -2.26 34.43 -9.67
CA LEU A 118 -1.61 33.46 -10.55
C LEU A 118 -1.73 33.88 -12.01
N LYS A 119 -2.94 34.29 -12.43
CA LYS A 119 -3.19 34.81 -13.80
C LYS A 119 -2.34 36.04 -14.08
N GLU A 120 -2.28 37.00 -13.16
CA GLU A 120 -1.46 38.20 -13.28
C GLU A 120 0.02 37.85 -13.42
N TYR A 121 0.54 36.94 -12.59
CA TYR A 121 1.94 36.52 -12.68
C TYR A 121 2.25 35.80 -13.99
N VAL A 122 1.36 34.93 -14.44
CA VAL A 122 1.53 34.16 -15.68
C VAL A 122 1.49 35.08 -16.92
N LEU A 123 0.66 36.12 -16.92
CA LEU A 123 0.51 37.01 -18.07
C LEU A 123 1.46 38.22 -18.04
N GLU A 124 1.82 38.73 -16.87
CA GLU A 124 2.53 40.01 -16.73
C GLU A 124 3.86 39.88 -15.94
N GLY A 125 4.03 38.76 -15.23
CA GLY A 125 5.20 38.52 -14.39
C GLY A 125 6.50 38.28 -15.17
N PRO A 126 7.64 38.15 -14.47
CA PRO A 126 8.92 37.87 -15.09
C PRO A 126 8.93 36.46 -15.72
N ILE A 127 9.70 36.32 -16.80
CA ILE A 127 9.95 35.03 -17.44
C ILE A 127 11.08 34.33 -16.65
N ASP A 128 10.73 33.69 -15.55
CA ASP A 128 11.64 33.00 -14.64
C ASP A 128 11.16 31.56 -14.34
N ARG A 129 11.91 30.85 -13.52
CA ARG A 129 11.57 29.46 -13.10
C ARG A 129 10.21 29.35 -12.39
N TYR A 130 9.72 30.41 -11.77
CA TYR A 130 8.45 30.42 -11.05
C TYR A 130 7.25 30.54 -11.98
N LEU A 131 7.45 30.97 -13.23
CA LEU A 131 6.39 31.07 -14.22
C LEU A 131 5.74 29.69 -14.50
N LEU A 132 6.55 28.61 -14.60
CA LEU A 132 6.03 27.26 -14.78
C LEU A 132 5.20 26.80 -13.57
N THR A 133 5.71 27.07 -12.35
CA THR A 133 4.97 26.73 -11.13
C THR A 133 3.64 27.48 -11.04
N ALA A 134 3.66 28.79 -11.34
CA ALA A 134 2.44 29.58 -11.38
C ALA A 134 1.46 29.06 -12.44
N ALA A 135 1.95 28.66 -13.61
CA ALA A 135 1.14 28.09 -14.69
C ALA A 135 0.51 26.75 -14.30
N LYS A 136 1.27 25.87 -13.64
CA LYS A 136 0.73 24.60 -13.11
C LYS A 136 -0.35 24.83 -12.06
N GLN A 137 -0.13 25.73 -11.10
CA GLN A 137 -1.11 26.11 -10.09
C GLN A 137 -2.36 26.74 -10.71
N LEU A 138 -2.19 27.64 -11.67
CA LEU A 138 -3.28 28.26 -12.42
C LEU A 138 -4.13 27.22 -13.14
N ALA A 139 -3.50 26.32 -13.88
CA ALA A 139 -4.16 25.26 -14.63
C ALA A 139 -5.04 24.40 -13.70
N TYR A 140 -4.49 24.01 -12.57
CA TYR A 140 -5.22 23.27 -11.54
C TYR A 140 -6.46 24.00 -11.05
N GLU A 141 -6.33 25.27 -10.68
CA GLU A 141 -7.48 26.05 -10.19
C GLU A 141 -8.60 26.14 -11.24
N TYR A 142 -8.25 26.32 -12.50
CA TYR A 142 -9.23 26.31 -13.60
C TYR A 142 -9.89 24.94 -13.82
N ASP A 143 -9.13 23.85 -13.67
CA ASP A 143 -9.67 22.50 -13.84
C ASP A 143 -10.66 22.17 -12.72
N VAL A 144 -10.29 22.47 -11.49
CA VAL A 144 -11.18 22.28 -10.33
C VAL A 144 -12.49 23.09 -10.48
N LEU A 145 -12.42 24.31 -11.02
CA LEU A 145 -13.61 25.12 -11.28
C LEU A 145 -14.45 24.62 -12.48
N GLY A 146 -13.96 23.62 -13.21
CA GLY A 146 -14.61 23.14 -14.42
C GLY A 146 -14.50 24.10 -15.61
N THR A 147 -13.57 25.05 -15.55
CA THR A 147 -13.33 26.07 -16.59
C THR A 147 -11.94 25.93 -17.22
N GLY A 148 -11.48 24.67 -17.36
CA GLY A 148 -10.17 24.34 -17.89
C GLY A 148 -9.83 24.99 -19.21
N SER A 149 -10.80 25.17 -20.10
CA SER A 149 -10.62 25.88 -21.39
C SER A 149 -10.21 27.34 -21.23
N ASP A 150 -10.62 28.03 -20.16
CA ASP A 150 -10.16 29.39 -19.87
C ASP A 150 -8.73 29.40 -19.34
N GLY A 151 -8.36 28.38 -18.57
CA GLY A 151 -6.97 28.15 -18.20
C GLY A 151 -6.06 27.95 -19.41
N ASP A 152 -6.50 27.17 -20.39
CA ASP A 152 -5.75 26.92 -21.63
C ASP A 152 -5.55 28.18 -22.46
N LYS A 153 -6.52 29.09 -22.51
CA LYS A 153 -6.35 30.40 -23.15
C LYS A 153 -5.25 31.22 -22.47
N VAL A 154 -5.27 31.28 -21.14
CA VAL A 154 -4.25 32.00 -20.36
C VAL A 154 -2.86 31.41 -20.58
N LEU A 155 -2.74 30.09 -20.61
CA LEU A 155 -1.47 29.43 -20.90
C LEU A 155 -1.00 29.71 -22.34
N THR A 156 -1.88 29.74 -23.31
CA THR A 156 -1.55 30.08 -24.71
C THR A 156 -1.03 31.51 -24.81
N GLU A 157 -1.67 32.49 -24.14
CA GLU A 157 -1.19 33.87 -24.06
C GLU A 157 0.19 33.95 -23.38
N ALA A 158 0.40 33.17 -22.32
CA ALA A 158 1.70 33.10 -21.62
C ALA A 158 2.81 32.56 -22.54
N ILE A 159 2.54 31.51 -23.29
CA ILE A 159 3.49 30.90 -24.25
C ILE A 159 3.89 31.92 -25.33
N ALA A 160 2.93 32.71 -25.82
CA ALA A 160 3.18 33.75 -26.85
C ALA A 160 4.17 34.84 -26.38
N ARG A 161 4.36 35.03 -25.06
CA ARG A 161 5.31 35.98 -24.48
C ARG A 161 6.75 35.45 -24.45
N ILE A 162 6.93 34.12 -24.59
CA ILE A 162 8.20 33.46 -24.38
C ILE A 162 8.80 33.10 -25.75
N SER A 163 10.12 33.11 -25.83
CA SER A 163 10.79 32.63 -27.04
C SER A 163 10.42 31.16 -27.31
N SER A 164 10.00 30.86 -28.53
CA SER A 164 9.67 29.49 -28.96
C SER A 164 10.83 28.51 -28.85
N LYS A 165 12.07 29.01 -28.72
CA LYS A 165 13.26 28.17 -28.51
C LYS A 165 13.58 27.94 -27.02
N SER A 166 12.78 28.46 -26.11
CA SER A 166 13.00 28.30 -24.68
C SER A 166 12.46 26.96 -24.19
N SER A 167 13.22 26.27 -23.34
CA SER A 167 12.78 25.08 -22.60
C SER A 167 11.49 25.35 -21.82
N LEU A 168 11.33 26.55 -21.27
CA LEU A 168 10.14 26.96 -20.54
C LEU A 168 8.89 27.00 -21.46
N ALA A 169 9.01 27.52 -22.70
CA ALA A 169 7.90 27.47 -23.66
C ALA A 169 7.51 26.01 -23.98
N ARG A 170 8.50 25.15 -24.17
CA ARG A 170 8.32 23.73 -24.40
C ARG A 170 7.63 23.03 -23.21
N GLU A 171 8.05 23.34 -21.98
CA GLU A 171 7.39 22.80 -20.77
C GLU A 171 5.93 23.20 -20.66
N LEU A 172 5.59 24.45 -20.97
CA LEU A 172 4.20 24.92 -20.98
C LEU A 172 3.36 24.28 -22.10
N LEU A 173 3.94 24.06 -23.29
CA LEU A 173 3.29 23.31 -24.37
C LEU A 173 3.02 21.86 -23.95
N LEU A 174 3.99 21.19 -23.32
CA LEU A 174 3.81 19.83 -22.82
C LEU A 174 2.76 19.77 -21.69
N LEU A 175 2.71 20.79 -20.82
CA LEU A 175 1.67 20.92 -19.80
C LEU A 175 0.26 21.01 -20.45
N GLN A 176 0.08 21.87 -21.45
CA GLN A 176 -1.18 21.98 -22.19
C GLN A 176 -1.52 20.69 -22.95
N ALA A 177 -0.54 20.04 -23.57
CA ALA A 177 -0.73 18.77 -24.26
C ALA A 177 -1.19 17.66 -23.31
N GLN A 178 -0.58 17.55 -22.13
CA GLN A 178 -0.99 16.60 -21.11
C GLN A 178 -2.44 16.84 -20.66
N ARG A 179 -2.84 18.09 -20.45
CA ARG A 179 -4.21 18.46 -20.10
C ARG A 179 -5.20 18.10 -21.20
N ALA A 180 -4.85 18.42 -22.47
CA ALA A 180 -5.66 18.06 -23.62
C ALA A 180 -5.85 16.54 -23.74
N LEU A 181 -4.80 15.73 -23.52
CA LEU A 181 -4.87 14.28 -23.47
C LEU A 181 -5.80 13.79 -22.34
N SER A 182 -5.66 14.34 -21.15
CA SER A 182 -6.51 13.96 -20.01
C SER A 182 -7.98 14.30 -20.25
N ALA A 183 -8.25 15.42 -20.94
CA ALA A 183 -9.60 15.82 -21.36
C ALA A 183 -10.14 15.06 -22.58
N GLY A 184 -9.38 14.15 -23.20
CA GLY A 184 -9.76 13.44 -24.43
C GLY A 184 -9.74 14.31 -25.69
N ASN A 185 -9.11 15.49 -25.64
CA ASN A 185 -9.01 16.39 -26.81
C ASN A 185 -7.75 16.06 -27.62
N TRP A 186 -7.79 14.94 -28.35
CA TRP A 186 -6.65 14.42 -29.12
C TRP A 186 -6.16 15.39 -30.19
N ALA A 187 -7.08 16.12 -30.85
CA ALA A 187 -6.70 17.07 -31.87
C ALA A 187 -5.90 18.25 -31.33
N ALA A 188 -6.30 18.81 -30.20
CA ALA A 188 -5.53 19.88 -29.55
C ALA A 188 -4.18 19.35 -29.04
N ALA A 189 -4.16 18.17 -28.42
CA ALA A 189 -2.92 17.55 -27.96
C ALA A 189 -1.91 17.36 -29.08
N LYS A 190 -2.35 16.90 -30.26
CA LYS A 190 -1.51 16.72 -31.44
C LYS A 190 -0.83 18.01 -31.89
N VAL A 191 -1.59 19.10 -31.98
CA VAL A 191 -1.06 20.43 -32.38
C VAL A 191 -0.01 20.90 -31.36
N LEU A 192 -0.30 20.77 -30.06
CA LEU A 192 0.60 21.19 -29.00
C LEU A 192 1.90 20.37 -28.96
N LEU A 193 1.80 19.05 -29.15
CA LEU A 193 2.96 18.18 -29.22
C LEU A 193 3.83 18.48 -30.45
N MET A 194 3.22 18.73 -31.61
CA MET A 194 3.97 19.17 -32.80
C MET A 194 4.68 20.51 -32.60
N GLN A 195 4.10 21.43 -31.83
CA GLN A 195 4.75 22.70 -31.47
C GLN A 195 5.88 22.52 -30.45
N ALA A 196 5.75 21.53 -29.54
CA ALA A 196 6.75 21.19 -28.56
C ALA A 196 7.89 20.34 -29.15
N ASP A 197 7.71 19.75 -30.34
CA ASP A 197 8.69 18.94 -31.04
C ASP A 197 9.75 19.87 -31.68
N SER A 198 10.77 20.18 -30.90
CA SER A 198 11.97 20.88 -31.36
C SER A 198 13.14 19.93 -31.27
N PRO A 199 14.10 19.96 -32.24
CA PRO A 199 15.32 19.16 -32.10
C PRO A 199 15.99 19.49 -30.78
N GLY A 200 16.08 18.48 -29.90
CA GLY A 200 16.52 18.62 -28.53
C GLY A 200 17.90 19.24 -28.42
N HIS A 201 18.05 20.20 -27.53
CA HIS A 201 19.33 20.71 -27.14
C HIS A 201 19.93 19.77 -26.07
N TYR A 202 21.23 19.66 -26.02
CA TYR A 202 21.95 18.97 -24.97
C TYR A 202 21.48 19.51 -23.59
N GLY A 203 21.05 18.66 -22.69
CA GLY A 203 20.51 19.02 -21.38
C GLY A 203 18.96 19.04 -21.30
N GLU A 204 18.24 18.65 -22.35
CA GLU A 204 16.76 18.59 -22.35
C GLU A 204 16.20 17.17 -22.37
N GLU A 205 16.97 16.17 -21.88
CA GLU A 205 16.61 14.74 -21.94
C GLU A 205 15.27 14.47 -21.27
N GLU A 206 14.99 15.10 -20.11
CA GLU A 206 13.72 14.97 -19.40
C GLU A 206 12.54 15.48 -20.23
N LEU A 207 12.71 16.60 -20.94
CA LEU A 207 11.66 17.15 -21.80
C LEU A 207 11.44 16.27 -23.05
N ASN A 208 12.52 15.68 -23.57
CA ASN A 208 12.42 14.73 -24.69
C ASN A 208 11.68 13.46 -24.27
N ALA A 209 12.03 12.89 -23.13
CA ALA A 209 11.38 11.72 -22.56
C ALA A 209 9.87 11.99 -22.29
N ARG A 210 9.55 13.13 -21.69
CA ARG A 210 8.16 13.53 -21.45
C ARG A 210 7.40 13.77 -22.74
N SER A 211 8.02 14.39 -23.76
CA SER A 211 7.42 14.57 -25.09
C SER A 211 7.14 13.21 -25.74
N ALA A 212 8.07 12.26 -25.68
CA ALA A 212 7.90 10.91 -26.20
C ALA A 212 6.76 10.17 -25.50
N TRP A 213 6.68 10.25 -24.19
CA TRP A 213 5.62 9.66 -23.40
C TRP A 213 4.23 10.21 -23.75
N LEU A 214 4.08 11.54 -23.83
CA LEU A 214 2.80 12.18 -24.21
C LEU A 214 2.41 11.86 -25.65
N SER A 215 3.37 11.84 -26.57
CA SER A 215 3.13 11.49 -27.98
C SER A 215 2.73 10.01 -28.13
N ALA A 216 3.33 9.12 -27.37
CA ALA A 216 2.94 7.72 -27.34
C ALA A 216 1.51 7.54 -26.78
N ARG A 217 1.15 8.28 -25.73
CA ARG A 217 -0.25 8.32 -25.22
C ARG A 217 -1.24 8.78 -26.27
N LEU A 218 -0.89 9.79 -27.06
CA LEU A 218 -1.71 10.26 -28.16
C LEU A 218 -1.90 9.17 -29.23
N LEU A 219 -0.81 8.54 -29.69
CA LEU A 219 -0.87 7.47 -30.68
C LEU A 219 -1.75 6.32 -30.22
N PHE A 220 -1.58 5.90 -28.98
CA PHE A 220 -2.42 4.86 -28.38
C PHE A 220 -3.91 5.28 -28.34
N ALA A 221 -4.20 6.51 -27.94
CA ALA A 221 -5.55 7.04 -27.89
C ALA A 221 -6.20 7.16 -29.29
N GLU A 222 -5.38 7.40 -30.34
CA GLU A 222 -5.80 7.39 -31.76
C GLU A 222 -5.93 5.95 -32.32
N GLY A 223 -5.57 4.89 -31.54
CA GLY A 223 -5.66 3.48 -31.93
C GLY A 223 -4.38 2.90 -32.55
N ASP A 224 -3.30 3.67 -32.64
CA ASP A 224 -1.99 3.18 -33.11
C ASP A 224 -1.14 2.66 -31.94
N SER A 225 -1.49 1.49 -31.44
CA SER A 225 -0.76 0.81 -30.36
C SER A 225 0.68 0.44 -30.75
N SER A 226 0.90 0.07 -32.01
CA SER A 226 2.22 -0.29 -32.51
C SER A 226 3.15 0.92 -32.59
N GLY A 227 2.64 2.04 -33.13
CA GLY A 227 3.35 3.32 -33.16
C GLY A 227 3.66 3.84 -31.76
N ALA A 228 2.71 3.72 -30.82
CA ALA A 228 2.90 4.10 -29.44
C ALA A 228 4.02 3.27 -28.78
N LEU A 229 4.00 1.94 -28.92
CA LEU A 229 5.04 1.07 -28.37
C LEU A 229 6.44 1.36 -28.95
N LYS A 230 6.51 1.59 -30.25
CA LYS A 230 7.78 1.94 -30.91
C LYS A 230 8.31 3.28 -30.38
N LEU A 231 7.43 4.28 -30.27
CA LEU A 231 7.84 5.62 -29.82
C LEU A 231 8.32 5.62 -28.37
N VAL A 232 7.60 4.96 -27.48
CA VAL A 232 7.97 4.89 -26.05
C VAL A 232 9.26 4.08 -25.86
N SER A 233 9.48 3.01 -26.65
CA SER A 233 10.71 2.22 -26.61
C SER A 233 11.92 3.04 -27.06
N ASN A 234 11.81 3.75 -28.19
CA ASN A 234 12.87 4.62 -28.70
C ASN A 234 13.17 5.78 -27.71
N GLY A 235 12.13 6.37 -27.11
CA GLY A 235 12.27 7.43 -26.12
C GLY A 235 13.02 6.98 -24.87
N LEU A 236 12.75 5.75 -24.41
CA LEU A 236 13.43 5.14 -23.28
C LEU A 236 14.91 4.83 -23.61
N GLU A 237 15.18 4.19 -24.75
CA GLU A 237 16.50 3.86 -25.21
C GLU A 237 17.38 5.13 -25.33
N SER A 238 16.86 6.17 -25.98
CA SER A 238 17.56 7.46 -26.12
C SER A 238 17.82 8.13 -24.78
N TYR A 239 16.88 8.05 -23.83
CA TYR A 239 17.08 8.60 -22.49
C TYR A 239 18.20 7.86 -21.74
N GLN A 240 18.20 6.52 -21.79
CA GLN A 240 19.18 5.67 -21.13
C GLN A 240 20.58 5.85 -21.72
N GLU A 241 20.71 5.93 -23.04
CA GLU A 241 21.99 6.19 -23.70
C GLU A 241 22.65 7.50 -23.23
N VAL A 242 21.88 8.59 -23.19
CA VAL A 242 22.39 9.89 -22.74
C VAL A 242 22.73 9.89 -21.25
N ARG A 243 21.92 9.23 -20.44
CA ARG A 243 22.19 9.05 -19.02
C ARG A 243 23.52 8.30 -18.79
N ASP A 244 23.71 7.18 -19.48
CA ASP A 244 24.89 6.35 -19.31
C ASP A 244 26.15 7.07 -19.80
N GLN A 245 26.08 7.87 -20.87
CA GLN A 245 27.16 8.73 -21.32
C GLN A 245 27.54 9.76 -20.24
N LYS A 246 26.55 10.43 -19.62
CA LYS A 246 26.81 11.38 -18.53
C LYS A 246 27.47 10.73 -17.31
N TYR A 247 27.08 9.50 -16.96
CA TYR A 247 27.72 8.75 -15.86
C TYR A 247 29.17 8.41 -16.21
N GLN A 248 29.49 8.06 -17.45
CA GLN A 248 30.84 7.79 -17.89
C GLN A 248 31.70 9.08 -17.84
N GLU A 249 31.20 10.19 -18.37
CA GLU A 249 31.89 11.48 -18.33
C GLU A 249 32.19 11.96 -16.89
N MET A 250 31.24 11.78 -15.95
CA MET A 250 31.44 12.10 -14.54
C MET A 250 32.50 11.24 -13.86
N ASN A 251 32.58 9.96 -14.22
CA ASN A 251 33.54 9.03 -13.64
C ASN A 251 34.96 9.26 -14.23
N GLU A 252 35.06 9.63 -15.50
CA GLU A 252 36.34 9.98 -16.16
C GLU A 252 36.85 11.35 -15.67
N GLY A 253 35.96 12.31 -15.38
CA GLY A 253 36.33 13.62 -14.85
C GLY A 253 36.85 13.60 -13.41
N ASN A 254 36.53 12.60 -12.62
CA ASN A 254 37.01 12.43 -11.23
C ASN A 254 38.33 11.63 -11.11
N GLY A 255 38.90 11.20 -12.23
CA GLY A 255 40.17 10.46 -12.29
C GLY A 255 41.44 11.30 -12.28
N GLY A 256 41.36 12.63 -12.19
CA GLY A 256 42.49 13.58 -12.16
C GLY A 256 42.59 14.33 -10.84
N ASP A 257 43.62 14.02 -10.03
CA ASP A 257 44.00 14.60 -8.75
C ASP A 257 43.35 14.06 -7.46
N SER A 258 43.84 12.93 -7.00
CA SER A 258 43.95 12.68 -5.57
C SER A 258 45.07 11.67 -5.24
N GLN A 259 46.32 12.14 -5.41
CA GLN A 259 47.42 11.71 -4.55
C GLN A 259 47.43 12.68 -3.37
N ASP A 260 47.07 12.15 -2.23
CA ASP A 260 47.32 12.52 -0.84
C ASP A 260 46.03 12.58 -0.01
N SER A 261 45.71 11.44 0.55
CA SER A 261 45.22 11.31 1.96
C SER A 261 45.05 9.84 2.30
N GLN A 262 46.11 9.20 2.71
CA GLN A 262 46.12 8.08 3.65
C GLN A 262 45.63 8.65 4.97
N ASP A 263 44.39 8.36 5.35
CA ASP A 263 43.91 8.12 6.72
C ASP A 263 42.38 8.15 6.72
N SER A 264 41.80 7.00 6.59
CA SER A 264 40.56 6.55 7.28
C SER A 264 40.18 5.15 6.84
N LYS A 265 40.88 4.18 7.37
CA LYS A 265 40.38 2.80 7.45
C LYS A 265 39.45 2.76 8.63
N ASP A 266 38.16 2.87 8.39
CA ASP A 266 37.09 2.30 9.24
C ASP A 266 35.73 2.60 8.62
N SER A 267 35.36 1.78 7.64
CA SER A 267 33.96 1.45 7.30
C SER A 267 33.92 0.35 6.24
N LYS A 268 34.33 -0.83 6.67
CA LYS A 268 34.03 -2.07 5.96
C LYS A 268 33.28 -2.95 6.95
N ASN A 269 31.97 -2.95 6.84
CA ASN A 269 31.13 -4.10 7.23
C ASN A 269 29.68 -3.82 6.80
N PHE A 270 29.40 -4.08 5.54
CA PHE A 270 28.10 -4.51 5.08
C PHE A 270 28.32 -5.40 3.86
N GLN A 271 28.66 -6.65 4.11
CA GLN A 271 28.62 -7.69 3.11
C GLN A 271 27.58 -8.71 3.54
N GLY A 272 26.35 -8.52 3.03
CA GLY A 272 25.37 -9.58 2.97
C GLY A 272 25.87 -10.67 1.99
N SER A 273 25.98 -11.87 2.50
CA SER A 273 26.40 -13.06 1.78
C SER A 273 25.37 -13.43 0.71
N THR A 274 25.61 -13.04 -0.54
CA THR A 274 24.93 -13.63 -1.70
C THR A 274 25.86 -14.61 -2.38
N VAL A 275 25.49 -15.89 -2.32
CA VAL A 275 26.09 -16.94 -3.13
C VAL A 275 25.64 -16.69 -4.59
N SER A 276 26.57 -16.17 -5.38
CA SER A 276 26.40 -15.94 -6.82
C SER A 276 26.49 -17.27 -7.56
N ALA A 277 25.36 -17.76 -8.03
CA ALA A 277 25.31 -18.66 -9.19
C ALA A 277 24.71 -17.85 -10.35
N SER A 278 25.50 -17.56 -11.37
CA SER A 278 25.06 -16.88 -12.59
C SER A 278 23.99 -17.69 -13.31
N PRO A 279 22.82 -17.10 -13.64
CA PRO A 279 21.78 -17.80 -14.42
C PRO A 279 22.22 -17.96 -15.87
N PRO A 280 21.76 -19.02 -16.60
CA PRO A 280 22.03 -19.20 -18.01
C PRO A 280 21.38 -18.09 -18.86
N GLU A 281 22.04 -17.78 -19.99
CA GLU A 281 21.70 -16.63 -20.85
C GLU A 281 20.29 -16.62 -21.46
N SER A 282 19.59 -17.74 -21.50
CA SER A 282 18.22 -17.85 -22.03
C SER A 282 17.13 -17.31 -21.08
N LEU A 283 17.44 -17.12 -19.80
CA LEU A 283 16.53 -16.53 -18.80
C LEU A 283 16.69 -15.02 -18.65
N LYS A 284 17.65 -14.40 -19.35
CA LYS A 284 17.84 -12.95 -19.36
C LYS A 284 16.69 -12.15 -20.00
N ALA A 285 15.75 -12.81 -20.65
CA ALA A 285 14.59 -12.15 -21.26
C ALA A 285 13.37 -11.99 -20.32
N THR A 286 13.37 -12.61 -19.11
CA THR A 286 12.21 -12.58 -18.20
C THR A 286 12.52 -12.12 -16.78
N SER A 287 13.80 -11.98 -16.41
CA SER A 287 14.20 -11.33 -15.16
C SER A 287 15.22 -10.21 -15.48
N GLN A 288 14.80 -9.22 -16.25
CA GLN A 288 15.37 -7.92 -16.03
C GLN A 288 14.90 -7.54 -14.63
N PHE A 289 15.79 -7.61 -13.64
CA PHE A 289 15.74 -6.73 -12.49
C PHE A 289 15.53 -5.36 -13.11
N LEU A 290 14.34 -4.80 -12.96
CA LEU A 290 14.07 -3.42 -13.32
C LEU A 290 15.04 -2.65 -12.45
N GLU A 291 16.13 -2.14 -13.02
CA GLU A 291 16.93 -1.10 -12.37
C GLU A 291 15.92 -0.05 -11.97
N GLU A 292 15.94 0.36 -10.70
CA GLU A 292 15.04 1.41 -10.24
C GLU A 292 15.23 2.61 -11.18
N PRO A 293 14.13 3.15 -11.74
CA PRO A 293 14.24 4.24 -12.69
C PRO A 293 14.89 5.44 -12.02
N HIS A 294 15.92 5.99 -12.66
CA HIS A 294 16.69 7.11 -12.10
C HIS A 294 15.98 8.46 -12.19
N SER A 295 14.87 8.53 -12.94
CA SER A 295 14.06 9.73 -13.05
C SER A 295 12.58 9.42 -13.24
N GLU A 296 11.76 10.43 -12.99
CA GLU A 296 10.31 10.40 -13.21
C GLU A 296 9.95 10.09 -14.67
N SER A 297 10.63 10.75 -15.62
CA SER A 297 10.37 10.56 -17.04
C SER A 297 10.75 9.17 -17.53
N GLU A 298 11.85 8.60 -17.03
CA GLU A 298 12.26 7.23 -17.32
C GLU A 298 11.21 6.24 -16.80
N ARG A 299 10.72 6.44 -15.56
CA ARG A 299 9.68 5.62 -14.95
C ARG A 299 8.39 5.63 -15.79
N GLN A 300 7.92 6.81 -16.23
CA GLN A 300 6.73 6.94 -17.05
C GLN A 300 6.85 6.21 -18.39
N LEU A 301 8.01 6.28 -19.05
CA LEU A 301 8.29 5.55 -20.29
C LEU A 301 8.30 4.04 -20.06
N LEU A 302 8.97 3.57 -19.01
CA LEU A 302 9.02 2.15 -18.62
C LEU A 302 7.63 1.58 -18.35
N LEU A 303 6.85 2.25 -17.53
CA LEU A 303 5.49 1.80 -17.16
C LEU A 303 4.59 1.73 -18.38
N MET A 304 4.63 2.74 -19.25
CA MET A 304 3.84 2.76 -20.47
C MET A 304 4.27 1.67 -21.45
N ARG A 305 5.57 1.47 -21.66
CA ARG A 305 6.09 0.39 -22.51
C ARG A 305 5.61 -0.97 -22.05
N ASN A 306 5.75 -1.24 -20.74
CA ASN A 306 5.36 -2.52 -20.16
C ASN A 306 3.84 -2.74 -20.26
N ALA A 307 3.02 -1.71 -20.00
CA ALA A 307 1.57 -1.79 -20.16
C ALA A 307 1.16 -2.06 -21.61
N LEU A 308 1.80 -1.40 -22.59
CA LEU A 308 1.55 -1.64 -24.02
C LEU A 308 1.97 -3.04 -24.47
N LEU A 309 3.09 -3.56 -23.96
CA LEU A 309 3.53 -4.93 -24.25
C LEU A 309 2.54 -5.95 -23.69
N SER A 310 2.12 -5.79 -22.43
CA SER A 310 1.13 -6.66 -21.79
C SER A 310 -0.22 -6.62 -22.51
N ALA A 311 -0.69 -5.44 -22.90
CA ALA A 311 -1.91 -5.28 -23.67
C ALA A 311 -1.81 -5.92 -25.07
N ALA A 312 -0.69 -5.77 -25.76
CA ALA A 312 -0.45 -6.39 -27.08
C ALA A 312 -0.42 -7.92 -26.99
N GLU A 313 0.25 -8.48 -25.98
CA GLU A 313 0.27 -9.94 -25.73
C GLU A 313 -1.13 -10.51 -25.47
N ALA A 314 -1.99 -9.73 -24.80
CA ALA A 314 -3.39 -10.10 -24.56
C ALA A 314 -4.32 -9.84 -25.76
N GLY A 315 -3.82 -9.26 -26.86
CA GLY A 315 -4.64 -8.85 -28.00
C GLY A 315 -5.49 -7.60 -27.73
N ASN A 316 -5.16 -6.82 -26.72
CA ASN A 316 -5.92 -5.70 -26.17
C ASN A 316 -5.31 -4.37 -26.61
N SER A 317 -5.61 -3.91 -27.82
CA SER A 317 -4.91 -2.74 -28.43
C SER A 317 -5.73 -1.45 -28.44
N ALA A 318 -6.99 -1.47 -28.00
CA ALA A 318 -7.84 -0.30 -28.07
C ALA A 318 -7.96 0.43 -26.72
N PRO A 319 -7.95 1.78 -26.71
CA PRO A 319 -8.04 2.57 -25.50
C PRO A 319 -9.40 2.47 -24.83
N ALA A 320 -9.41 2.59 -23.51
CA ALA A 320 -10.60 2.60 -22.68
C ALA A 320 -10.76 3.94 -21.93
N THR A 321 -11.89 4.08 -21.25
CA THR A 321 -12.20 5.24 -20.38
C THR A 321 -12.76 4.74 -19.05
N LEU A 322 -12.26 5.32 -17.96
CA LEU A 322 -12.81 5.16 -16.63
C LEU A 322 -13.23 6.53 -16.11
N SER A 323 -14.46 6.69 -15.67
CA SER A 323 -14.98 7.92 -15.09
C SER A 323 -15.73 7.65 -13.80
N GLY A 324 -16.03 8.69 -13.04
CA GLY A 324 -16.80 8.54 -11.80
C GLY A 324 -16.95 9.84 -11.03
N THR A 325 -17.49 9.70 -9.83
CA THR A 325 -17.64 10.78 -8.86
C THR A 325 -17.08 10.36 -7.51
N LEU A 326 -16.54 11.31 -6.77
CA LEU A 326 -16.17 11.15 -5.36
C LEU A 326 -17.09 12.06 -4.54
N THR A 327 -17.85 11.46 -3.62
CA THR A 327 -18.79 12.18 -2.75
C THR A 327 -18.72 11.66 -1.33
N TYR A 328 -19.16 12.45 -0.38
CA TYR A 328 -19.56 11.95 0.91
C TYR A 328 -20.90 11.23 0.83
N SER A 329 -21.23 10.43 1.84
CA SER A 329 -22.49 9.66 1.87
C SER A 329 -23.75 10.52 1.95
N ASP A 330 -23.64 11.78 2.31
CA ASP A 330 -24.73 12.78 2.26
C ASP A 330 -24.93 13.39 0.86
N GLY A 331 -24.11 12.98 -0.12
CA GLY A 331 -24.14 13.48 -1.50
C GLY A 331 -23.29 14.72 -1.73
N THR A 332 -22.63 15.28 -0.71
CA THR A 332 -21.72 16.41 -0.88
C THR A 332 -20.50 16.00 -1.71
N PRO A 333 -20.16 16.72 -2.79
CA PRO A 333 -19.02 16.39 -3.61
C PRO A 333 -17.69 16.66 -2.90
N VAL A 334 -16.72 15.76 -3.07
CA VAL A 334 -15.34 15.96 -2.60
C VAL A 334 -14.52 16.49 -3.78
N SER A 335 -14.34 17.80 -3.81
CA SER A 335 -13.54 18.48 -4.84
C SER A 335 -12.05 18.50 -4.45
N ARG A 336 -11.16 18.59 -5.45
CA ARG A 336 -9.71 18.68 -5.25
C ARG A 336 -9.06 17.42 -4.66
N ALA A 337 -9.77 16.32 -4.62
CA ALA A 337 -9.18 15.04 -4.25
C ALA A 337 -8.37 14.48 -5.42
N GLY A 338 -7.21 13.89 -5.14
CA GLY A 338 -6.45 13.13 -6.14
C GLY A 338 -7.10 11.79 -6.39
N ILE A 339 -7.22 11.44 -7.66
CA ILE A 339 -7.62 10.10 -8.09
C ILE A 339 -6.48 9.53 -8.91
N PHE A 340 -6.00 8.37 -8.49
CA PHE A 340 -4.89 7.66 -9.12
C PHE A 340 -5.39 6.30 -9.58
N LEU A 341 -5.29 6.05 -10.89
CA LEU A 341 -5.58 4.72 -11.44
C LEU A 341 -4.24 4.01 -11.65
N ARG A 342 -3.92 3.09 -10.74
CA ARG A 342 -2.59 2.49 -10.62
C ARG A 342 -2.58 1.08 -11.17
N PRO A 343 -1.67 0.77 -12.12
CA PRO A 343 -1.50 -0.58 -12.61
C PRO A 343 -0.90 -1.49 -11.52
N GLU A 344 -1.08 -2.77 -11.66
CA GLU A 344 -0.65 -3.79 -10.70
C GLU A 344 0.81 -3.65 -10.26
N SER A 345 1.71 -3.31 -11.18
CA SER A 345 3.14 -3.09 -10.89
C SER A 345 3.41 -1.96 -9.89
N GLU A 346 2.46 -1.04 -9.72
CA GLU A 346 2.64 0.18 -8.95
C GLU A 346 1.94 0.16 -7.59
N VAL A 347 0.96 -0.72 -7.38
CA VAL A 347 0.11 -0.65 -6.17
C VAL A 347 0.85 -0.87 -4.85
N SER A 348 2.00 -1.54 -4.87
CA SER A 348 2.86 -1.73 -3.70
C SER A 348 3.83 -0.59 -3.42
N HIS A 349 4.06 0.28 -4.41
CA HIS A 349 4.93 1.43 -4.25
C HIS A 349 4.17 2.61 -3.66
N SER A 350 4.91 3.55 -3.06
CA SER A 350 4.33 4.82 -2.64
C SER A 350 3.78 5.59 -3.83
N VAL A 351 2.65 6.28 -3.64
CA VAL A 351 2.11 7.18 -4.67
C VAL A 351 3.09 8.33 -4.89
N LEU A 352 3.50 8.51 -6.13
CA LEU A 352 4.35 9.63 -6.55
C LEU A 352 3.49 10.68 -7.26
N ASN A 353 2.93 11.58 -6.46
CA ASN A 353 2.07 12.65 -6.94
C ASN A 353 2.78 13.52 -8.00
N GLY A 354 2.14 13.72 -9.13
CA GLY A 354 2.69 14.42 -10.31
C GLY A 354 3.39 13.52 -11.32
N SER A 355 3.63 12.24 -11.00
CA SER A 355 4.33 11.28 -11.86
C SER A 355 3.63 9.94 -12.06
N GLU A 356 2.43 9.78 -11.51
CA GLU A 356 1.64 8.56 -11.75
C GLU A 356 1.16 8.50 -13.22
N PRO A 357 1.07 7.29 -13.82
CA PRO A 357 0.65 7.15 -15.22
C PRO A 357 -0.73 7.73 -15.51
N TYR A 358 -1.64 7.53 -14.58
CA TYR A 358 -3.01 8.04 -14.62
C TYR A 358 -3.33 8.75 -13.31
N GLU A 359 -3.23 10.05 -13.34
CA GLU A 359 -3.47 10.95 -12.22
C GLU A 359 -4.39 12.07 -12.64
N ILE A 360 -5.42 12.33 -11.85
CA ILE A 360 -6.36 13.42 -12.02
C ILE A 360 -6.88 13.87 -10.66
N TYR A 361 -7.48 15.03 -10.58
CA TYR A 361 -8.20 15.48 -9.39
C TYR A 361 -9.66 15.71 -9.71
N THR A 362 -10.48 15.61 -8.67
CA THR A 362 -11.91 15.83 -8.77
C THR A 362 -12.23 17.31 -8.99
N ASP A 363 -13.20 17.59 -9.88
CA ASP A 363 -13.73 18.91 -10.09
C ASP A 363 -14.64 19.39 -8.93
N ALA A 364 -15.23 20.58 -9.06
CA ALA A 364 -16.13 21.14 -8.04
C ALA A 364 -17.39 20.29 -7.79
N GLN A 365 -17.73 19.39 -8.68
CA GLN A 365 -18.84 18.44 -8.56
C GLN A 365 -18.36 17.03 -8.14
N GLY A 366 -17.09 16.89 -7.76
CA GLY A 366 -16.51 15.61 -7.38
C GLY A 366 -16.27 14.66 -8.56
N ARG A 367 -16.36 15.11 -9.81
CA ARG A 367 -16.23 14.25 -10.99
C ARG A 367 -14.76 14.08 -11.38
N PHE A 368 -14.46 12.90 -11.95
CA PHE A 368 -13.16 12.58 -12.54
C PHE A 368 -13.33 11.72 -13.79
N SER A 369 -12.37 11.75 -14.71
CA SER A 369 -12.38 10.92 -15.91
C SER A 369 -10.98 10.67 -16.45
N PHE A 370 -10.62 9.41 -16.64
CA PHE A 370 -9.41 8.97 -17.31
C PHE A 370 -9.75 8.56 -18.75
N SER A 371 -9.11 9.17 -19.72
CA SER A 371 -9.25 8.85 -21.14
C SER A 371 -7.97 8.24 -21.69
N GLY A 372 -8.09 7.33 -22.66
CA GLY A 372 -6.94 6.68 -23.28
C GLY A 372 -6.24 5.70 -22.35
N VAL A 373 -7.00 5.01 -21.48
CA VAL A 373 -6.45 4.01 -20.55
C VAL A 373 -6.07 2.76 -21.35
N ILE A 374 -4.86 2.27 -21.14
CA ILE A 374 -4.37 1.01 -21.68
C ILE A 374 -5.11 -0.13 -20.95
N PRO A 375 -5.71 -1.10 -21.65
CA PRO A 375 -6.38 -2.23 -21.01
C PRO A 375 -5.45 -3.01 -20.08
N GLY A 376 -5.98 -3.43 -18.92
CA GLY A 376 -5.22 -4.13 -17.89
C GLY A 376 -5.95 -4.14 -16.55
N TYR A 377 -5.24 -4.50 -15.50
CA TYR A 377 -5.75 -4.55 -14.13
C TYR A 377 -5.22 -3.37 -13.33
N TYR A 378 -6.12 -2.71 -12.62
CA TYR A 378 -5.85 -1.47 -11.92
C TYR A 378 -6.50 -1.46 -10.54
N GLN A 379 -5.96 -0.63 -9.67
CA GLN A 379 -6.63 -0.21 -8.44
C GLN A 379 -6.77 1.31 -8.44
N LEU A 380 -7.86 1.80 -7.85
CA LEU A 380 -8.01 3.21 -7.54
C LEU A 380 -7.33 3.52 -6.21
N HIS A 381 -6.64 4.65 -6.17
CA HIS A 381 -6.14 5.26 -4.95
C HIS A 381 -6.62 6.69 -4.86
N LEU A 382 -6.90 7.15 -3.65
CA LEU A 382 -7.31 8.51 -3.34
C LEU A 382 -6.17 9.26 -2.69
N GLY A 383 -5.95 10.50 -3.10
CA GLY A 383 -5.16 11.50 -2.39
C GLY A 383 -6.11 12.49 -1.73
N LEU A 384 -6.05 12.61 -0.41
CA LEU A 384 -6.97 13.43 0.38
C LEU A 384 -6.21 14.36 1.32
N SER A 385 -6.74 15.57 1.52
CA SER A 385 -6.29 16.42 2.62
C SER A 385 -6.86 15.91 3.95
N PHE A 386 -6.26 16.34 5.07
CA PHE A 386 -6.80 16.05 6.39
C PHE A 386 -8.24 16.55 6.56
N GLU A 387 -8.57 17.71 6.00
CA GLU A 387 -9.92 18.26 6.04
C GLU A 387 -10.94 17.40 5.30
N GLN A 388 -10.52 16.72 4.23
CA GLN A 388 -11.39 15.87 3.44
C GLN A 388 -11.63 14.50 4.08
N ILE A 389 -10.65 13.98 4.83
CA ILE A 389 -10.73 12.63 5.40
C ILE A 389 -11.13 12.62 6.89
N ASP A 390 -11.05 13.77 7.58
CA ASP A 390 -11.34 13.88 9.01
C ASP A 390 -12.78 13.46 9.34
N GLY A 391 -12.93 12.39 10.11
CA GLY A 391 -14.21 11.78 10.44
C GLY A 391 -14.79 10.86 9.36
N TRP A 392 -14.09 10.65 8.26
CA TRP A 392 -14.56 9.86 7.13
C TRP A 392 -13.63 8.69 6.80
N THR A 393 -14.14 7.73 6.06
CA THR A 393 -13.38 6.58 5.53
C THR A 393 -13.87 6.22 4.13
N TRP A 394 -12.98 5.72 3.32
CA TRP A 394 -13.34 5.01 2.11
C TRP A 394 -13.41 3.51 2.41
N PRO A 395 -14.60 2.89 2.40
CA PRO A 395 -14.77 1.48 2.75
C PRO A 395 -14.40 0.55 1.58
N VAL A 396 -13.24 0.81 0.96
CA VAL A 396 -12.72 -0.05 -0.11
C VAL A 396 -12.26 -1.38 0.48
N GLN A 397 -12.51 -2.47 -0.21
CA GLN A 397 -12.03 -3.80 0.15
C GLN A 397 -10.56 -3.98 -0.23
N THR A 398 -9.87 -4.85 0.47
CA THR A 398 -8.54 -5.30 0.07
C THR A 398 -8.65 -6.03 -1.26
N ASP A 399 -7.68 -5.82 -2.15
CA ASP A 399 -7.62 -6.46 -3.47
C ASP A 399 -8.82 -6.17 -4.40
N ASP A 400 -9.39 -4.97 -4.30
CA ASP A 400 -10.43 -4.49 -5.21
C ASP A 400 -9.82 -4.10 -6.56
N TRP A 401 -9.72 -5.07 -7.47
CA TRP A 401 -9.13 -4.92 -8.78
C TRP A 401 -10.19 -4.52 -9.82
N ILE A 402 -9.83 -3.56 -10.68
CA ILE A 402 -10.62 -3.10 -11.80
C ILE A 402 -10.00 -3.67 -13.07
N GLU A 403 -10.68 -4.63 -13.70
CA GLU A 403 -10.34 -5.07 -15.05
C GLU A 403 -10.85 -4.07 -16.07
N ILE A 404 -9.97 -3.49 -16.86
CA ILE A 404 -10.28 -2.57 -17.96
C ILE A 404 -10.00 -3.27 -19.28
N LYS A 405 -11.05 -3.48 -20.07
CA LYS A 405 -10.99 -4.15 -21.38
C LYS A 405 -10.91 -3.13 -22.51
N PRO A 406 -10.50 -3.56 -23.73
CA PRO A 406 -10.50 -2.70 -24.90
C PRO A 406 -11.86 -2.06 -25.16
N ASN A 407 -11.86 -0.75 -25.42
CA ASN A 407 -13.06 0.06 -25.67
C ASN A 407 -14.03 0.20 -24.49
N ASP A 408 -13.65 -0.23 -23.29
CA ASP A 408 -14.49 -0.08 -22.10
C ASP A 408 -14.77 1.41 -21.81
N ARG A 409 -15.98 1.65 -21.30
CA ARG A 409 -16.43 2.93 -20.74
C ARG A 409 -16.99 2.64 -19.35
N LEU A 410 -16.08 2.54 -18.41
CA LEU A 410 -16.44 2.19 -17.04
C LEU A 410 -16.83 3.40 -16.22
N THR A 411 -17.74 3.19 -15.28
CA THR A 411 -18.08 4.20 -14.26
C THR A 411 -17.84 3.60 -12.88
N ASN A 412 -17.01 4.27 -12.08
CA ASN A 412 -16.70 3.89 -10.70
C ASN A 412 -16.96 5.09 -9.78
N ASN A 413 -18.08 5.06 -9.04
CA ASN A 413 -18.43 6.10 -8.08
C ASN A 413 -17.91 5.74 -6.69
N ILE A 414 -17.19 6.66 -6.09
CA ILE A 414 -16.57 6.50 -4.78
C ILE A 414 -17.37 7.31 -3.75
N ILE A 415 -17.73 6.66 -2.65
CA ILE A 415 -18.50 7.28 -1.58
C ILE A 415 -17.75 7.14 -0.26
N LEU A 416 -17.34 8.27 0.31
CA LEU A 416 -16.79 8.29 1.66
C LEU A 416 -17.92 8.14 2.68
N GLN A 417 -17.68 7.28 3.66
CA GLN A 417 -18.62 6.99 4.75
C GLN A 417 -18.14 7.62 6.05
N PRO A 418 -19.03 8.03 6.96
CA PRO A 418 -18.61 8.46 8.28
C PRO A 418 -17.98 7.30 9.05
N LEU A 419 -16.96 7.62 9.83
CA LEU A 419 -16.34 6.67 10.74
C LEU A 419 -17.33 6.24 11.82
N LEU A 420 -17.35 4.93 12.10
CA LEU A 420 -18.18 4.36 13.15
C LEU A 420 -17.74 4.84 14.53
N GLU A 421 -18.68 5.27 15.37
CA GLU A 421 -18.40 5.70 16.73
C GLU A 421 -18.36 4.51 17.70
N LEU A 422 -17.31 4.46 18.51
CA LEU A 422 -17.10 3.45 19.56
C LEU A 422 -17.62 3.97 20.89
N LYS A 423 -18.22 3.08 21.71
CA LYS A 423 -18.85 3.45 22.98
C LYS A 423 -18.13 2.88 24.21
N SER A 424 -17.71 1.63 24.14
CA SER A 424 -17.03 0.95 25.26
C SER A 424 -16.19 -0.24 24.73
N PRO A 425 -14.97 -0.48 25.25
CA PRO A 425 -14.20 0.39 26.16
C PRO A 425 -13.48 1.51 25.38
N VAL A 426 -13.41 2.69 25.95
CA VAL A 426 -12.87 3.89 25.28
C VAL A 426 -12.06 4.76 26.23
N ASN A 427 -11.34 5.74 25.70
CA ASN A 427 -10.68 6.82 26.44
C ASN A 427 -9.72 6.32 27.54
N SER A 428 -8.96 5.25 27.23
CA SER A 428 -8.01 4.63 28.16
C SER A 428 -8.65 4.05 29.43
N GLN A 429 -9.88 3.54 29.30
CA GLN A 429 -10.60 2.89 30.39
C GLN A 429 -9.79 1.72 30.96
N ILE A 430 -9.74 1.62 32.29
CA ILE A 430 -9.09 0.50 32.98
C ILE A 430 -10.13 -0.56 33.28
N LEU A 431 -9.89 -1.78 32.82
CA LEU A 431 -10.77 -2.92 32.98
C LEU A 431 -10.13 -3.94 33.90
N THR A 432 -10.88 -4.34 34.95
CA THR A 432 -10.45 -5.28 35.99
C THR A 432 -11.38 -6.49 36.14
N GLY A 433 -12.46 -6.55 35.35
CA GLY A 433 -13.44 -7.65 35.36
C GLY A 433 -12.95 -8.87 34.59
N ASP A 434 -13.77 -9.93 34.56
CA ASP A 434 -13.50 -11.17 33.88
C ASP A 434 -13.93 -11.19 32.42
N SER A 435 -14.62 -10.12 31.96
CA SER A 435 -15.05 -9.91 30.59
C SER A 435 -14.93 -8.43 30.19
N VAL A 436 -14.82 -8.21 28.89
CA VAL A 436 -14.81 -6.88 28.27
C VAL A 436 -16.06 -6.74 27.42
N GLU A 437 -16.85 -5.71 27.74
CA GLU A 437 -18.02 -5.31 26.94
C GLU A 437 -17.59 -4.36 25.85
N PHE A 438 -17.57 -4.82 24.60
CA PHE A 438 -17.38 -4.00 23.41
C PHE A 438 -18.72 -3.52 22.90
N GLU A 439 -18.89 -2.21 22.79
CA GLU A 439 -20.10 -1.58 22.28
C GLU A 439 -19.77 -0.44 21.32
N TRP A 440 -20.54 -0.33 20.24
CA TRP A 440 -20.40 0.68 19.21
C TRP A 440 -21.76 1.21 18.74
N GLU A 441 -21.76 2.17 17.83
CA GLU A 441 -22.99 2.67 17.23
C GLU A 441 -23.55 1.65 16.21
N ALA A 442 -24.87 1.46 16.22
CA ALA A 442 -25.51 0.59 15.26
C ALA A 442 -25.53 1.24 13.87
N VAL A 443 -25.09 0.51 12.86
CA VAL A 443 -25.09 0.97 11.47
C VAL A 443 -26.31 0.43 10.72
N LYS A 444 -27.00 1.32 10.02
CA LYS A 444 -28.15 0.93 9.19
C LYS A 444 -27.69 0.01 8.06
N ASN A 445 -28.44 -1.03 7.78
CA ASN A 445 -28.17 -2.07 6.79
C ASN A 445 -26.89 -2.89 7.06
N ALA A 446 -26.35 -2.85 8.27
CA ALA A 446 -25.29 -3.78 8.66
C ALA A 446 -25.86 -5.21 8.77
N ALA A 447 -25.28 -6.14 8.07
CA ALA A 447 -25.56 -7.57 8.22
C ALA A 447 -24.68 -8.18 9.31
N SER A 448 -23.42 -7.77 9.38
CA SER A 448 -22.49 -8.24 10.40
C SER A 448 -21.38 -7.23 10.71
N TYR A 449 -20.70 -7.48 11.83
CA TYR A 449 -19.54 -6.71 12.28
C TYR A 449 -18.36 -7.66 12.54
N SER A 450 -17.14 -7.13 12.34
CA SER A 450 -15.90 -7.78 12.74
C SER A 450 -15.21 -6.94 13.80
N LEU A 451 -14.90 -7.54 14.95
CA LEU A 451 -14.16 -6.93 16.05
C LEU A 451 -12.69 -7.32 15.95
N SER A 452 -11.83 -6.33 15.87
CA SER A 452 -10.37 -6.50 15.94
C SER A 452 -9.79 -5.82 17.16
N GLY A 453 -8.81 -6.45 17.76
CA GLY A 453 -8.01 -5.89 18.86
C GLY A 453 -6.57 -5.66 18.40
N THR A 454 -5.94 -4.62 18.93
CA THR A 454 -4.61 -4.20 18.50
C THR A 454 -3.68 -4.05 19.69
N VAL A 455 -2.51 -4.65 19.56
CA VAL A 455 -1.37 -4.55 20.49
C VAL A 455 -0.27 -3.73 19.80
N SER A 456 0.16 -2.64 20.43
CA SER A 456 1.29 -1.85 19.97
C SER A 456 2.57 -2.33 20.64
N ALA A 457 3.54 -2.77 19.84
CA ALA A 457 4.90 -3.05 20.23
C ALA A 457 5.81 -1.99 19.61
N GLU A 458 6.82 -1.49 20.30
CA GLU A 458 7.71 -0.40 19.86
C GLU A 458 8.09 -0.52 18.35
N GLY A 459 7.52 0.38 17.53
CA GLY A 459 7.74 0.41 16.08
C GLY A 459 6.97 -0.64 15.26
N SER A 460 6.10 -1.44 15.88
CA SER A 460 5.24 -2.42 15.22
C SER A 460 3.86 -2.40 15.86
N THR A 461 2.85 -2.79 15.08
CA THR A 461 1.46 -2.91 15.55
C THR A 461 0.92 -4.25 15.07
N PHE A 462 0.31 -5.01 15.98
CA PHE A 462 -0.33 -6.27 15.68
C PHE A 462 -1.83 -6.11 15.86
N SER A 463 -2.58 -6.35 14.81
CA SER A 463 -4.03 -6.36 14.85
C SER A 463 -4.52 -7.81 14.68
N TYR A 464 -5.43 -8.22 15.55
CA TYR A 464 -5.98 -9.57 15.58
C TYR A 464 -7.50 -9.50 15.48
N VAL A 465 -8.08 -10.32 14.64
CA VAL A 465 -9.52 -10.49 14.61
C VAL A 465 -9.95 -11.30 15.85
N ILE A 466 -10.67 -10.66 16.75
CA ILE A 466 -11.17 -11.29 17.98
C ILE A 466 -12.45 -12.04 17.69
N ARG A 467 -13.38 -11.42 16.94
CA ARG A 467 -14.68 -12.02 16.61
C ARG A 467 -15.20 -11.50 15.27
N GLN A 468 -15.73 -12.39 14.46
CA GLN A 468 -16.39 -12.07 13.19
C GLN A 468 -17.90 -12.40 13.24
N HIS A 469 -18.63 -11.97 12.23
CA HIS A 469 -20.05 -12.26 12.05
C HIS A 469 -20.94 -11.87 13.24
N ILE A 470 -20.56 -10.83 13.98
CA ILE A 470 -21.35 -10.30 15.08
C ILE A 470 -22.60 -9.63 14.48
N THR A 471 -23.80 -10.02 14.91
CA THR A 471 -25.05 -9.50 14.37
C THR A 471 -25.60 -8.29 15.15
N GLY A 472 -25.10 -8.05 16.36
CA GLY A 472 -25.47 -6.92 17.21
C GLY A 472 -24.38 -5.86 17.25
N ASN A 473 -24.69 -4.72 17.86
CA ASN A 473 -23.75 -3.61 18.04
C ASN A 473 -23.05 -3.65 19.41
N LYS A 474 -23.00 -4.80 20.05
CA LYS A 474 -22.26 -5.07 21.29
C LYS A 474 -21.97 -6.55 21.46
N ILE A 475 -20.88 -6.86 22.15
CA ILE A 475 -20.49 -8.22 22.50
C ILE A 475 -19.67 -8.22 23.80
N SER A 476 -19.85 -9.26 24.62
CA SER A 476 -19.04 -9.53 25.80
C SER A 476 -17.99 -10.58 25.46
N ILE A 477 -16.72 -10.26 25.63
CA ILE A 477 -15.59 -11.16 25.38
C ILE A 477 -14.90 -11.48 26.71
N PRO A 478 -14.78 -12.77 27.09
CA PRO A 478 -14.01 -13.15 28.28
C PRO A 478 -12.57 -12.68 28.19
N VAL A 479 -12.02 -12.13 29.26
CA VAL A 479 -10.63 -11.66 29.30
C VAL A 479 -9.64 -12.78 28.98
N THR A 480 -9.93 -13.99 29.38
CA THR A 480 -9.12 -15.18 29.06
C THR A 480 -9.07 -15.47 27.56
N GLU A 481 -10.13 -15.17 26.81
CA GLU A 481 -10.13 -15.25 25.35
C GLU A 481 -9.20 -14.19 24.75
N LEU A 482 -9.28 -12.94 25.22
CA LEU A 482 -8.38 -11.87 24.78
C LEU A 482 -6.91 -12.22 25.06
N TYR A 483 -6.60 -12.75 26.25
CA TYR A 483 -5.24 -13.18 26.57
C TYR A 483 -4.68 -14.24 25.61
N ASN A 484 -5.53 -15.06 25.03
CA ASN A 484 -5.17 -16.11 24.07
C ASN A 484 -5.36 -15.71 22.60
N SER A 485 -5.80 -14.49 22.33
CA SER A 485 -5.91 -13.97 20.95
C SER A 485 -4.53 -13.64 20.38
N GLY A 486 -4.39 -13.79 19.06
CA GLY A 486 -3.24 -13.28 18.31
C GLY A 486 -2.15 -14.30 17.97
N GLY A 487 -2.37 -15.58 18.21
CA GLY A 487 -1.44 -16.64 17.79
C GLY A 487 -0.03 -16.45 18.36
N PHE A 488 0.99 -16.72 17.51
CA PHE A 488 2.41 -16.65 17.90
C PHE A 488 3.21 -15.60 17.12
N SER A 489 2.55 -14.54 16.66
CA SER A 489 3.23 -13.46 15.95
C SER A 489 4.15 -12.68 16.87
N THR A 490 5.39 -12.44 16.43
CA THR A 490 6.41 -11.72 17.21
C THR A 490 7.05 -10.60 16.41
N SER A 491 7.56 -9.58 17.10
CA SER A 491 8.36 -8.51 16.56
C SER A 491 9.71 -8.47 17.27
N SER A 492 10.77 -8.09 16.56
CA SER A 492 12.11 -7.93 17.13
C SER A 492 12.69 -6.55 16.84
N SER A 493 13.63 -6.11 17.67
CA SER A 493 14.35 -4.85 17.48
C SER A 493 15.75 -5.03 16.87
N GLY A 494 16.15 -6.28 16.56
CA GLY A 494 17.49 -6.59 16.05
C GLY A 494 17.63 -8.05 15.64
N GLU A 495 18.86 -8.50 15.46
CA GLU A 495 19.17 -9.88 15.13
C GLU A 495 19.12 -10.77 16.38
N GLY A 496 18.61 -11.99 16.20
CA GLY A 496 18.53 -13.00 17.24
C GLY A 496 17.22 -12.96 18.04
N TRP A 497 16.87 -14.13 18.62
CA TRP A 497 15.60 -14.31 19.30
C TRP A 497 15.46 -13.52 20.61
N GLU A 498 16.59 -13.18 21.29
CA GLU A 498 16.57 -12.35 22.50
C GLU A 498 16.19 -10.89 22.22
N SER A 499 16.20 -10.46 20.93
CA SER A 499 15.73 -9.15 20.51
C SER A 499 14.20 -9.07 20.31
N VAL A 500 13.49 -10.20 20.52
CA VAL A 500 12.02 -10.23 20.43
C VAL A 500 11.40 -9.32 21.49
N LYS A 501 10.43 -8.52 21.08
CA LYS A 501 9.84 -7.49 21.93
C LYS A 501 8.86 -8.08 22.94
N PRO A 502 8.95 -7.69 24.23
CA PRO A 502 8.08 -8.16 25.28
C PRO A 502 6.60 -7.96 25.01
N SER A 503 6.23 -6.83 24.41
CA SER A 503 4.84 -6.52 24.10
C SER A 503 4.24 -7.45 23.04
N SER A 504 5.05 -7.95 22.08
CA SER A 504 4.58 -8.95 21.12
C SER A 504 4.40 -10.33 21.75
N LEU A 505 5.20 -10.67 22.76
CA LEU A 505 5.10 -11.96 23.46
C LEU A 505 3.94 -12.00 24.44
N LEU A 506 3.77 -10.96 25.27
CA LEU A 506 2.72 -10.90 26.27
C LEU A 506 1.33 -10.60 25.65
N GLY A 507 1.30 -9.79 24.58
CA GLY A 507 0.06 -9.43 23.94
C GLY A 507 -0.93 -8.77 24.90
N PHE A 508 -2.19 -9.15 24.84
CA PHE A 508 -3.24 -8.67 25.76
C PHE A 508 -3.03 -9.09 27.22
N ALA A 509 -2.14 -10.01 27.51
CA ALA A 509 -1.84 -10.44 28.86
C ALA A 509 -0.88 -9.49 29.62
N ASP A 510 -0.39 -8.42 28.99
CA ASP A 510 0.40 -7.36 29.65
C ASP A 510 -0.50 -6.34 30.36
N PRO A 511 -0.62 -6.33 31.70
CA PRO A 511 -1.49 -5.38 32.41
C PRO A 511 -1.03 -3.92 32.30
N SER A 512 0.19 -3.66 31.85
CA SER A 512 0.71 -2.30 31.58
C SER A 512 0.53 -1.89 30.11
N GLY A 513 0.07 -2.79 29.25
CA GLY A 513 -0.16 -2.53 27.84
C GLY A 513 -1.38 -1.63 27.63
N ARG A 514 -1.25 -0.62 26.76
CA ARG A 514 -2.38 0.12 26.23
C ARG A 514 -2.82 -0.54 24.95
N PHE A 515 -4.03 -1.06 24.93
CA PHE A 515 -4.63 -1.74 23.80
C PHE A 515 -5.58 -0.83 23.06
N SER A 516 -5.84 -1.12 21.80
CA SER A 516 -6.89 -0.49 21.02
C SER A 516 -7.72 -1.54 20.30
N TRP A 517 -8.87 -1.12 19.80
CA TRP A 517 -9.79 -2.00 19.09
C TRP A 517 -10.49 -1.25 17.97
N SER A 518 -11.01 -2.01 17.02
CA SER A 518 -11.75 -1.48 15.89
C SER A 518 -12.86 -2.40 15.45
N ILE A 519 -13.81 -1.83 14.73
CA ILE A 519 -14.94 -2.52 14.11
C ILE A 519 -14.90 -2.25 12.61
N GLU A 520 -15.10 -3.29 11.81
CA GLU A 520 -15.52 -3.20 10.42
C GLU A 520 -16.97 -3.68 10.29
N VAL A 521 -17.71 -3.04 9.41
CA VAL A 521 -19.15 -3.28 9.21
C VAL A 521 -19.39 -3.78 7.80
N TYR A 522 -20.14 -4.87 7.67
CA TYR A 522 -20.39 -5.53 6.39
C TYR A 522 -21.89 -5.57 6.05
N ASP A 523 -22.20 -5.44 4.77
CA ASP A 523 -23.55 -5.66 4.22
C ASP A 523 -23.84 -7.16 3.99
N GLU A 524 -25.04 -7.48 3.49
CA GLU A 524 -25.46 -8.85 3.20
C GLU A 524 -24.63 -9.54 2.11
N SER A 525 -23.95 -8.76 1.26
CA SER A 525 -23.06 -9.28 0.23
C SER A 525 -21.61 -9.46 0.71
N GLY A 526 -21.31 -9.14 1.97
CA GLY A 526 -19.97 -9.20 2.54
C GLY A 526 -19.09 -8.00 2.20
N ARG A 527 -19.64 -6.91 1.63
CA ARG A 527 -18.87 -5.69 1.34
C ARG A 527 -18.79 -4.80 2.57
N VAL A 528 -17.64 -4.17 2.75
CA VAL A 528 -17.44 -3.20 3.83
C VAL A 528 -18.32 -1.97 3.61
N ILE A 529 -19.15 -1.61 4.61
CA ILE A 529 -19.97 -0.40 4.59
C ILE A 529 -19.22 0.77 5.22
N THR A 530 -18.61 0.56 6.39
CA THR A 530 -17.80 1.54 7.12
C THR A 530 -16.91 0.83 8.14
N ARG A 531 -16.08 1.61 8.82
CA ARG A 531 -15.16 1.13 9.87
C ARG A 531 -14.98 2.19 10.96
N SER A 532 -14.47 1.78 12.12
CA SER A 532 -14.20 2.72 13.22
C SER A 532 -12.81 3.35 13.15
N ASN A 533 -11.84 2.67 12.53
CA ASN A 533 -10.47 3.16 12.39
C ASN A 533 -10.34 4.09 11.17
N GLY A 534 -9.70 5.23 11.40
CA GLY A 534 -9.51 6.26 10.39
C GLY A 534 -8.95 7.54 11.02
N TYR A 535 -9.04 8.63 10.27
CA TYR A 535 -8.51 9.92 10.70
C TYR A 535 -9.58 10.70 11.45
N ARG A 536 -9.29 11.04 12.72
CA ARG A 536 -10.10 11.85 13.61
C ARG A 536 -9.20 12.93 14.20
N LEU A 537 -9.21 14.11 13.64
CA LEU A 537 -8.17 15.11 13.83
C LEU A 537 -8.65 16.34 14.59
N ASN A 538 -9.94 16.67 14.49
CA ASN A 538 -10.54 17.84 15.10
C ASN A 538 -11.36 17.46 16.34
N GLU A 539 -11.63 18.45 17.20
CA GLU A 539 -12.44 18.25 18.42
C GLU A 539 -13.83 17.68 18.12
N ASP A 540 -14.43 18.06 16.99
CA ASP A 540 -15.77 17.60 16.58
C ASP A 540 -15.77 16.17 16.02
N THR A 541 -14.62 15.67 15.57
CA THR A 541 -14.48 14.36 14.90
C THR A 541 -13.74 13.34 15.75
N VAL A 542 -12.97 13.80 16.76
CA VAL A 542 -12.12 12.89 17.56
C VAL A 542 -12.93 11.82 18.28
N GLY A 543 -14.15 12.15 18.74
CA GLY A 543 -15.05 11.23 19.39
C GLY A 543 -14.39 10.46 20.55
N ASN A 544 -14.81 9.22 20.73
CA ASN A 544 -14.21 8.32 21.71
C ASN A 544 -12.95 7.65 21.13
N LEU A 545 -11.85 7.71 21.90
CA LEU A 545 -10.60 7.05 21.53
C LEU A 545 -10.66 5.54 21.85
N PRO A 546 -10.23 4.66 20.95
CA PRO A 546 -10.39 3.20 21.07
C PRO A 546 -9.43 2.54 22.06
N PHE A 547 -8.95 3.25 23.05
CA PHE A 547 -7.92 2.79 23.96
C PHE A 547 -8.46 2.28 25.28
N PHE A 548 -7.86 1.18 25.78
CA PHE A 548 -8.16 0.59 27.08
C PHE A 548 -6.95 -0.14 27.69
N TYR A 549 -7.04 -0.46 28.97
CA TYR A 549 -6.08 -1.28 29.70
C TYR A 549 -6.79 -2.50 30.30
N LEU A 550 -6.14 -3.68 30.28
CA LEU A 550 -6.59 -4.89 30.92
C LEU A 550 -5.75 -5.12 32.19
N GLN A 551 -6.33 -4.89 33.34
CA GLN A 551 -5.66 -5.05 34.65
C GLN A 551 -6.33 -6.13 35.50
N SER A 552 -6.92 -7.16 34.85
CA SER A 552 -7.54 -8.31 35.53
C SER A 552 -6.52 -9.32 36.07
N ARG A 553 -5.22 -9.16 35.76
CA ARG A 553 -4.13 -9.99 36.26
C ARG A 553 -2.93 -9.14 36.66
N SER A 554 -2.04 -9.73 37.48
CA SER A 554 -0.72 -9.20 37.79
C SER A 554 0.36 -9.93 37.00
N LEU A 555 1.50 -9.28 36.73
CA LEU A 555 2.65 -9.92 36.13
C LEU A 555 3.24 -10.96 37.08
N THR A 556 3.51 -12.18 36.59
CA THR A 556 4.27 -13.20 37.28
C THR A 556 5.77 -12.84 37.34
N ALA A 557 6.57 -13.59 38.10
CA ALA A 557 8.01 -13.40 38.07
C ALA A 557 8.60 -13.70 36.67
N ALA A 558 8.06 -14.68 35.96
CA ALA A 558 8.44 -15.01 34.59
C ALA A 558 8.05 -13.91 33.60
N ASP A 559 6.86 -13.29 33.72
CA ASP A 559 6.45 -12.13 32.91
C ASP A 559 7.42 -10.96 33.11
N GLN A 560 7.87 -10.71 34.31
CA GLN A 560 8.85 -9.65 34.60
C GLN A 560 10.20 -9.90 33.92
N LEU A 561 10.62 -11.14 33.78
CA LEU A 561 11.81 -11.50 33.00
C LEU A 561 11.59 -11.23 31.51
N VAL A 562 10.39 -11.53 30.97
CA VAL A 562 10.02 -11.13 29.58
C VAL A 562 10.10 -9.62 29.42
N LYS A 563 9.48 -8.84 30.32
CA LYS A 563 9.53 -7.37 30.30
C LYS A 563 10.94 -6.82 30.38
N ALA A 564 11.85 -7.52 31.08
CA ALA A 564 13.25 -7.16 31.16
C ALA A 564 14.11 -7.67 29.98
N GLN A 565 13.48 -8.25 28.94
CA GLN A 565 14.14 -8.90 27.78
C GLN A 565 15.16 -9.99 28.16
N LYS A 566 14.95 -10.68 29.28
CA LYS A 566 15.75 -11.82 29.73
C LYS A 566 15.08 -13.13 29.28
N LEU A 567 14.98 -13.33 28.00
CA LEU A 567 14.08 -14.34 27.42
C LEU A 567 14.50 -15.77 27.72
N GLU A 568 15.82 -16.07 27.81
CA GLU A 568 16.30 -17.39 28.25
C GLU A 568 15.89 -17.67 29.71
N GLN A 569 16.04 -16.68 30.58
CA GLN A 569 15.64 -16.83 31.97
C GLN A 569 14.12 -16.94 32.10
N ALA A 570 13.37 -16.20 31.30
CA ALA A 570 11.92 -16.30 31.25
C ALA A 570 11.46 -17.67 30.78
N LEU A 571 12.11 -18.24 29.76
CA LEU A 571 11.80 -19.58 29.25
C LEU A 571 11.99 -20.65 30.35
N GLU A 572 13.08 -20.60 31.11
CA GLU A 572 13.31 -21.52 32.20
C GLU A 572 12.34 -21.31 33.38
N ALA A 573 11.99 -20.03 33.67
CA ALA A 573 11.01 -19.73 34.70
C ALA A 573 9.64 -20.30 34.35
N TYR A 574 9.16 -20.13 33.12
CA TYR A 574 7.88 -20.72 32.70
C TYR A 574 7.89 -22.25 32.62
N ARG A 575 9.03 -22.87 32.31
CA ARG A 575 9.18 -24.33 32.44
C ARG A 575 8.98 -24.79 33.88
N HIS A 576 9.57 -24.07 34.83
CA HIS A 576 9.43 -24.37 36.25
C HIS A 576 7.99 -24.15 36.72
N ASP A 577 7.37 -23.04 36.35
CA ASP A 577 5.99 -22.69 36.73
C ASP A 577 5.00 -23.74 36.19
N TYR A 578 5.11 -24.10 34.90
CA TYR A 578 4.28 -25.13 34.28
C TYR A 578 4.52 -26.53 34.87
N ALA A 579 5.76 -26.84 35.22
CA ALA A 579 6.07 -28.11 35.89
C ALA A 579 5.47 -28.18 37.32
N GLY A 580 5.37 -27.04 37.98
CA GLY A 580 4.74 -26.90 39.31
C GLY A 580 3.21 -26.97 39.25
N ASP A 581 2.61 -26.39 38.23
CA ASP A 581 1.17 -26.41 37.96
C ASP A 581 0.88 -26.63 36.45
N PRO A 582 0.63 -27.90 36.04
CA PRO A 582 0.30 -28.22 34.65
C PRO A 582 -1.06 -27.68 34.18
N GLN A 583 -1.85 -27.07 35.02
CA GLN A 583 -3.11 -26.39 34.67
C GLN A 583 -2.94 -24.86 34.49
N ASP A 584 -1.74 -24.33 34.74
CA ASP A 584 -1.42 -22.92 34.46
C ASP A 584 -1.36 -22.71 32.95
N ASP A 585 -2.49 -22.27 32.38
CA ASP A 585 -2.65 -21.99 30.93
C ASP A 585 -1.78 -20.82 30.48
N HIS A 586 -1.52 -19.84 31.37
CA HIS A 586 -0.64 -18.72 31.03
C HIS A 586 0.83 -19.16 30.91
N ALA A 587 1.34 -19.92 31.92
CA ALA A 587 2.71 -20.45 31.87
C ALA A 587 2.91 -21.34 30.64
N LEU A 588 1.94 -22.22 30.34
CA LEU A 588 1.96 -23.06 29.13
C LEU A 588 1.97 -22.25 27.84
N LYS A 589 1.07 -21.26 27.71
CA LYS A 589 1.03 -20.36 26.55
C LYS A 589 2.38 -19.66 26.33
N MET A 590 2.92 -19.05 27.39
CA MET A 590 4.16 -18.32 27.28
C MET A 590 5.35 -19.23 26.96
N LEU A 591 5.34 -20.45 27.49
CA LEU A 591 6.36 -21.48 27.19
C LEU A 591 6.30 -21.82 25.68
N VAL A 592 5.12 -22.12 25.13
CA VAL A 592 4.93 -22.40 23.71
C VAL A 592 5.33 -21.20 22.87
N HIS A 593 4.93 -19.99 23.24
CA HIS A 593 5.22 -18.77 22.49
C HIS A 593 6.72 -18.48 22.41
N LEU A 594 7.43 -18.56 23.56
CA LEU A 594 8.89 -18.37 23.62
C LEU A 594 9.65 -19.46 22.85
N MET A 595 9.24 -20.72 22.96
CA MET A 595 9.84 -21.82 22.21
C MET A 595 9.64 -21.67 20.70
N THR A 596 8.42 -21.30 20.27
CA THR A 596 8.10 -21.02 18.86
C THR A 596 8.92 -19.86 18.32
N ALA A 597 8.99 -18.75 19.07
CA ALA A 597 9.81 -17.59 18.71
C ALA A 597 11.28 -18.00 18.56
N LYS A 598 11.83 -18.67 19.56
CA LYS A 598 13.23 -19.14 19.55
C LYS A 598 13.51 -20.08 18.37
N ALA A 599 12.64 -21.08 18.13
CA ALA A 599 12.76 -22.01 17.01
C ALA A 599 12.76 -21.28 15.65
N SER A 600 11.86 -20.32 15.47
CA SER A 600 11.76 -19.52 14.25
C SER A 600 13.03 -18.70 13.98
N TYR A 601 13.55 -17.98 14.99
CA TYR A 601 14.76 -17.17 14.85
C TYR A 601 16.04 -18.00 14.69
N THR A 602 16.16 -19.12 15.41
CA THR A 602 17.33 -20.00 15.34
C THR A 602 17.23 -21.03 14.21
N LYS A 603 16.07 -21.16 13.57
CA LYS A 603 15.74 -22.20 12.56
C LYS A 603 15.96 -23.62 13.12
N ASP A 604 15.71 -23.79 14.42
CA ASP A 604 15.91 -25.05 15.14
C ASP A 604 14.67 -25.95 15.01
N LYS A 605 14.72 -26.88 14.08
CA LYS A 605 13.66 -27.86 13.84
C LYS A 605 13.43 -28.83 15.01
N SER A 606 14.45 -29.07 15.83
CA SER A 606 14.31 -29.95 17.01
C SER A 606 13.51 -29.25 18.12
N LEU A 607 13.73 -27.95 18.30
CA LEU A 607 12.96 -27.12 19.22
C LEU A 607 11.51 -26.93 18.75
N GLU A 608 11.31 -26.74 17.45
CA GLU A 608 9.98 -26.70 16.84
C GLU A 608 9.21 -27.98 17.16
N ALA A 609 9.78 -29.15 16.87
CA ALA A 609 9.18 -30.45 17.19
C ALA A 609 8.92 -30.64 18.69
N ALA A 610 9.82 -30.17 19.56
CA ALA A 610 9.66 -30.25 21.02
C ALA A 610 8.52 -29.32 21.53
N THR A 611 8.14 -28.31 20.77
CA THR A 611 7.04 -27.39 21.12
C THR A 611 5.67 -28.02 20.88
N ILE A 612 5.54 -28.94 19.92
CA ILE A 612 4.25 -29.50 19.49
C ILE A 612 3.46 -30.18 20.61
N PRO A 613 4.05 -31.06 21.46
CA PRO A 613 3.31 -31.66 22.58
C PRO A 613 2.74 -30.63 23.56
N LEU A 614 3.44 -29.50 23.76
CA LEU A 614 2.99 -28.41 24.61
C LEU A 614 1.85 -27.63 23.93
N LEU A 615 1.97 -27.40 22.63
CA LEU A 615 0.90 -26.76 21.85
C LEU A 615 -0.38 -27.63 21.83
N VAL A 616 -0.26 -28.96 21.69
CA VAL A 616 -1.39 -29.88 21.82
C VAL A 616 -2.06 -29.70 23.18
N LYS A 617 -1.25 -29.64 24.26
CA LYS A 617 -1.79 -29.43 25.60
C LYS A 617 -2.46 -28.06 25.77
N LEU A 618 -1.88 -27.03 25.19
CA LEU A 618 -2.46 -25.68 25.20
C LEU A 618 -3.81 -25.66 24.49
N VAL A 619 -3.90 -26.29 23.32
CA VAL A 619 -5.17 -26.41 22.55
C VAL A 619 -6.23 -27.18 23.34
N GLU A 620 -5.86 -28.25 24.08
CA GLU A 620 -6.80 -28.98 24.95
C GLU A 620 -7.35 -28.07 26.08
N LEU A 621 -6.51 -27.20 26.65
CA LEU A 621 -6.89 -26.30 27.75
C LEU A 621 -7.62 -25.04 27.25
N ARG A 622 -7.15 -24.45 26.16
CA ARG A 622 -7.62 -23.19 25.60
C ARG A 622 -7.64 -23.25 24.06
N PRO A 623 -8.64 -23.91 23.46
CA PRO A 623 -8.72 -23.98 22.02
C PRO A 623 -9.00 -22.58 21.43
N THR A 624 -8.11 -22.15 20.55
CA THR A 624 -8.36 -21.00 19.66
C THR A 624 -8.17 -21.45 18.22
N ALA A 625 -8.84 -20.80 17.28
CA ALA A 625 -8.70 -21.12 15.87
C ALA A 625 -7.24 -21.05 15.42
N ASP A 626 -6.50 -20.02 15.88
CA ASP A 626 -5.09 -19.81 15.53
C ASP A 626 -4.19 -20.96 16.05
N TYR A 627 -4.37 -21.39 17.29
CA TYR A 627 -3.55 -22.50 17.85
C TYR A 627 -3.84 -23.83 17.16
N VAL A 628 -5.12 -24.09 16.89
CA VAL A 628 -5.54 -25.32 16.22
C VAL A 628 -5.05 -25.32 14.76
N PHE A 629 -5.11 -24.17 14.06
CA PHE A 629 -4.59 -24.07 12.71
C PHE A 629 -3.07 -24.24 12.65
N ASN A 630 -2.32 -23.71 13.64
CA ASN A 630 -0.88 -23.95 13.75
C ASN A 630 -0.54 -25.45 13.87
N LEU A 631 -1.32 -26.22 14.62
CA LEU A 631 -1.17 -27.69 14.68
C LEU A 631 -1.49 -28.34 13.34
N ALA A 632 -2.60 -27.96 12.71
CA ALA A 632 -2.93 -28.44 11.37
C ALA A 632 -1.80 -28.16 10.38
N HIS A 633 -1.27 -26.94 10.37
CA HIS A 633 -0.17 -26.56 9.49
C HIS A 633 1.11 -27.38 9.78
N TYR A 634 1.46 -27.61 11.04
CA TYR A 634 2.59 -28.45 11.39
C TYR A 634 2.44 -29.87 10.81
N TYR A 635 1.27 -30.50 10.97
CA TYR A 635 1.01 -31.85 10.45
C TYR A 635 0.89 -31.87 8.91
N TYR A 636 0.42 -30.78 8.31
CA TYR A 636 0.49 -30.57 6.85
C TYR A 636 1.95 -30.66 6.35
N GLU A 637 2.87 -29.95 7.01
CA GLU A 637 4.28 -29.99 6.66
C GLU A 637 4.92 -31.39 6.81
N GLN A 638 4.46 -32.17 7.78
CA GLN A 638 4.91 -33.53 7.98
C GLN A 638 4.21 -34.52 7.03
N SER A 639 3.22 -34.11 6.25
CA SER A 639 2.33 -35.02 5.49
C SER A 639 1.61 -36.07 6.37
N ASP A 640 1.41 -35.75 7.64
CA ASP A 640 0.55 -36.54 8.53
C ASP A 640 -0.91 -36.12 8.33
N TRP A 641 -1.51 -36.67 7.29
CA TRP A 641 -2.86 -36.31 6.86
C TRP A 641 -3.93 -36.66 7.89
N LYS A 642 -3.71 -37.70 8.69
CA LYS A 642 -4.65 -38.06 9.73
C LYS A 642 -4.75 -36.98 10.82
N SER A 643 -3.60 -36.52 11.31
CA SER A 643 -3.54 -35.46 12.31
C SER A 643 -3.93 -34.12 11.70
N TYR A 644 -3.52 -33.81 10.45
CA TYR A 644 -3.94 -32.62 9.73
C TYR A 644 -5.47 -32.53 9.64
N ASN A 645 -6.13 -33.56 9.13
CA ASN A 645 -7.60 -33.60 8.97
C ASN A 645 -8.33 -33.44 10.30
N HIS A 646 -7.79 -34.05 11.38
CA HIS A 646 -8.37 -33.90 12.71
C HIS A 646 -8.32 -32.44 13.19
N TYR A 647 -7.17 -31.78 13.14
CA TYR A 647 -7.02 -30.41 13.60
C TYR A 647 -7.69 -29.41 12.65
N TYR A 648 -7.65 -29.63 11.35
CA TYR A 648 -8.35 -28.78 10.41
C TYR A 648 -9.88 -28.82 10.59
N SER A 649 -10.45 -30.01 10.85
CA SER A 649 -11.88 -30.12 11.17
C SER A 649 -12.22 -29.36 12.46
N TRP A 650 -11.38 -29.43 13.47
CA TRP A 650 -11.58 -28.69 14.71
C TRP A 650 -11.43 -27.16 14.50
N PHE A 651 -10.47 -26.76 13.68
CA PHE A 651 -10.36 -25.36 13.25
C PHE A 651 -11.62 -24.84 12.57
N LEU A 652 -12.22 -25.62 11.67
CA LEU A 652 -13.48 -25.27 11.01
C LEU A 652 -14.64 -25.13 12.01
N GLU A 653 -14.72 -25.99 13.01
CA GLU A 653 -15.72 -25.87 14.08
C GLU A 653 -15.56 -24.55 14.83
N LEU A 654 -14.33 -24.16 15.19
CA LEU A 654 -14.04 -22.89 15.87
C LEU A 654 -14.31 -21.66 14.99
N ARG A 655 -14.22 -21.80 13.68
CA ARG A 655 -14.55 -20.76 12.67
C ARG A 655 -16.00 -20.82 12.19
N GLU A 656 -16.86 -21.57 12.85
CA GLU A 656 -18.27 -21.72 12.48
C GLU A 656 -18.46 -22.14 11.01
N GLN A 657 -17.58 -23.00 10.49
CA GLN A 657 -17.51 -23.46 9.10
C GLN A 657 -17.29 -22.34 8.06
N LYS A 658 -16.64 -21.23 8.48
CA LYS A 658 -16.31 -20.08 7.63
C LYS A 658 -14.82 -19.80 7.67
N PRO A 659 -13.97 -20.67 7.05
CA PRO A 659 -12.55 -20.40 6.93
C PRO A 659 -12.30 -19.21 5.97
N HIS A 660 -11.16 -18.54 6.10
CA HIS A 660 -10.74 -17.57 5.11
C HIS A 660 -10.28 -18.23 3.80
N SER A 661 -10.29 -17.49 2.71
CA SER A 661 -9.83 -17.96 1.40
C SER A 661 -8.43 -18.58 1.43
N TYR A 662 -7.51 -18.04 2.25
CA TYR A 662 -6.19 -18.61 2.45
C TYR A 662 -6.23 -19.99 3.08
N ASP A 663 -7.00 -20.17 4.14
CA ASP A 663 -7.15 -21.45 4.83
C ASP A 663 -7.80 -22.50 3.93
N GLN A 664 -8.76 -22.07 3.10
CA GLN A 664 -9.40 -22.94 2.09
C GLN A 664 -8.40 -23.36 1.01
N GLY A 665 -7.56 -22.45 0.54
CA GLY A 665 -6.53 -22.73 -0.46
C GLY A 665 -5.49 -23.73 0.04
N ILE A 666 -5.02 -23.58 1.28
CA ILE A 666 -4.12 -24.55 1.93
C ILE A 666 -4.80 -25.92 2.08
N ASN A 667 -6.07 -25.95 2.49
CA ASN A 667 -6.82 -27.18 2.58
C ASN A 667 -7.00 -27.86 1.22
N ALA A 668 -7.28 -27.10 0.17
CA ALA A 668 -7.39 -27.60 -1.18
C ALA A 668 -6.07 -28.29 -1.64
N ILE A 669 -4.92 -27.69 -1.33
CA ILE A 669 -3.63 -28.31 -1.61
C ILE A 669 -3.44 -29.60 -0.78
N ALA A 670 -3.83 -29.60 0.50
CA ALA A 670 -3.75 -30.77 1.35
C ALA A 670 -4.64 -31.92 0.82
N LEU A 671 -5.85 -31.62 0.40
CA LEU A 671 -6.76 -32.62 -0.21
C LEU A 671 -6.20 -33.18 -1.51
N MET A 672 -5.60 -32.32 -2.36
CA MET A 672 -4.94 -32.75 -3.59
C MET A 672 -3.80 -33.73 -3.29
N TYR A 673 -2.98 -33.48 -2.26
CA TYR A 673 -1.89 -34.38 -1.85
C TYR A 673 -2.42 -35.70 -1.25
N GLN A 674 -3.63 -35.71 -0.75
CA GLN A 674 -4.32 -36.93 -0.26
C GLN A 674 -4.99 -37.71 -1.39
N GLY A 675 -5.04 -37.19 -2.60
CA GLY A 675 -5.71 -37.79 -3.76
C GLY A 675 -7.19 -37.44 -3.88
N GLU A 676 -7.71 -36.60 -3.00
CA GLU A 676 -9.13 -36.15 -2.97
C GLU A 676 -9.31 -34.97 -3.95
N LEU A 677 -9.07 -35.25 -5.26
CA LEU A 677 -9.01 -34.20 -6.29
C LEU A 677 -10.34 -33.45 -6.49
N ASP A 678 -11.48 -34.11 -6.42
CA ASP A 678 -12.77 -33.45 -6.64
C ASP A 678 -13.10 -32.47 -5.52
N GLU A 679 -12.81 -32.85 -4.28
CA GLU A 679 -12.97 -31.98 -3.11
C GLU A 679 -11.96 -30.80 -3.17
N ALA A 680 -10.70 -31.08 -3.51
CA ALA A 680 -9.67 -30.07 -3.69
C ALA A 680 -10.09 -29.00 -4.71
N ARG A 681 -10.60 -29.40 -5.86
CA ARG A 681 -11.09 -28.51 -6.91
C ARG A 681 -12.21 -27.59 -6.42
N SER A 682 -13.16 -28.17 -5.67
CA SER A 682 -14.26 -27.42 -5.06
C SER A 682 -13.75 -26.35 -4.07
N GLN A 683 -12.78 -26.72 -3.21
CA GLN A 683 -12.18 -25.79 -2.24
C GLN A 683 -11.33 -24.71 -2.92
N PHE A 684 -10.61 -25.03 -4.00
CA PHE A 684 -9.89 -24.02 -4.79
C PHE A 684 -10.85 -22.99 -5.39
N VAL A 685 -11.97 -23.41 -5.98
CA VAL A 685 -12.98 -22.49 -6.53
C VAL A 685 -13.50 -21.56 -5.44
N ALA A 686 -13.88 -22.10 -4.28
CA ALA A 686 -14.36 -21.28 -3.16
C ALA A 686 -13.30 -20.27 -2.70
N SER A 687 -12.03 -20.69 -2.58
CA SER A 687 -10.92 -19.82 -2.23
C SER A 687 -10.71 -18.70 -3.25
N LEU A 688 -10.73 -19.01 -4.55
CA LEU A 688 -10.50 -18.05 -5.63
C LEU A 688 -11.65 -17.06 -5.81
N GLU A 689 -12.90 -17.46 -5.52
CA GLU A 689 -14.06 -16.56 -5.60
C GLU A 689 -14.11 -15.56 -4.44
N GLU A 690 -13.47 -15.87 -3.31
CA GLU A 690 -13.36 -14.97 -2.15
C GLU A 690 -12.10 -14.10 -2.22
N ASP A 691 -11.00 -14.60 -2.81
CA ASP A 691 -9.69 -13.93 -2.90
C ASP A 691 -9.52 -13.20 -4.23
N GLY A 692 -9.71 -11.89 -4.26
CA GLY A 692 -9.49 -11.08 -5.46
C GLY A 692 -8.06 -11.13 -6.02
N SER A 693 -7.08 -11.56 -5.22
CA SER A 693 -5.70 -11.77 -5.69
C SER A 693 -5.50 -13.08 -6.45
N HIS A 694 -6.44 -14.01 -6.34
CA HIS A 694 -6.40 -15.36 -6.92
C HIS A 694 -5.08 -16.10 -6.63
N ARG A 695 -4.59 -16.01 -5.41
CA ARG A 695 -3.27 -16.52 -4.99
C ARG A 695 -3.05 -17.98 -5.36
N PHE A 696 -4.06 -18.84 -5.18
CA PHE A 696 -3.93 -20.28 -5.36
C PHE A 696 -4.24 -20.78 -6.78
N ILE A 697 -4.36 -19.88 -7.77
CA ILE A 697 -4.70 -20.26 -9.15
C ILE A 697 -3.69 -21.28 -9.72
N GLY A 698 -2.39 -21.11 -9.48
CA GLY A 698 -1.36 -22.03 -9.99
C GLY A 698 -1.60 -23.47 -9.52
N SER A 699 -1.84 -23.67 -8.23
CA SER A 699 -2.15 -24.97 -7.65
C SER A 699 -3.48 -25.52 -8.14
N TYR A 700 -4.48 -24.68 -8.34
CA TYR A 700 -5.77 -25.07 -8.92
C TYR A 700 -5.61 -25.56 -10.37
N LEU A 701 -4.86 -24.83 -11.23
CA LEU A 701 -4.61 -25.29 -12.60
C LEU A 701 -3.87 -26.64 -12.63
N ALA A 702 -2.93 -26.84 -11.70
CA ALA A 702 -2.24 -28.14 -11.57
C ALA A 702 -3.20 -29.27 -11.13
N ALA A 703 -4.13 -28.99 -10.22
CA ALA A 703 -5.17 -29.93 -9.80
C ALA A 703 -6.13 -30.27 -10.95
N GLU A 704 -6.54 -29.31 -11.76
CA GLU A 704 -7.38 -29.53 -12.95
C GLU A 704 -6.66 -30.40 -14.00
N LEU A 705 -5.36 -30.16 -14.22
CA LEU A 705 -4.55 -31.00 -15.10
C LEU A 705 -4.43 -32.43 -14.53
N ALA A 706 -4.27 -32.58 -13.22
CA ALA A 706 -4.21 -33.90 -12.56
C ALA A 706 -5.54 -34.63 -12.63
N ALA A 707 -6.67 -33.92 -12.65
CA ALA A 707 -8.01 -34.47 -12.90
C ALA A 707 -8.26 -34.79 -14.37
N GLY A 708 -7.28 -34.58 -15.27
CA GLY A 708 -7.37 -34.91 -16.68
C GLY A 708 -8.08 -33.87 -17.55
N GLN A 709 -8.26 -32.64 -17.05
CA GLN A 709 -8.89 -31.58 -17.83
C GLN A 709 -8.01 -31.17 -19.03
N PRO A 710 -8.62 -30.91 -20.20
CA PRO A 710 -7.89 -30.47 -21.38
C PRO A 710 -7.24 -29.11 -21.16
N LEU A 711 -6.06 -28.88 -21.80
CA LEU A 711 -5.35 -27.59 -21.75
C LEU A 711 -6.23 -26.38 -22.18
N ASP A 712 -7.21 -26.60 -23.06
CA ASP A 712 -8.15 -25.56 -23.50
C ASP A 712 -9.07 -25.09 -22.37
N ASP A 713 -9.53 -26.01 -21.53
CA ASP A 713 -10.38 -25.69 -20.40
C ASP A 713 -9.57 -25.09 -19.25
N VAL A 714 -8.34 -25.59 -19.03
CA VAL A 714 -7.39 -25.02 -18.07
C VAL A 714 -6.98 -23.60 -18.46
N LEU A 715 -6.85 -23.31 -19.78
CA LEU A 715 -6.63 -21.95 -20.27
C LEU A 715 -7.78 -21.00 -19.94
N LYS A 716 -9.03 -21.44 -20.09
CA LYS A 716 -10.20 -20.64 -19.73
C LYS A 716 -10.22 -20.30 -18.22
N LEU A 717 -9.82 -21.26 -17.38
CA LEU A 717 -9.71 -21.02 -15.93
C LEU A 717 -8.59 -20.02 -15.61
N ALA A 718 -7.42 -20.13 -16.24
CA ALA A 718 -6.34 -19.18 -16.08
C ALA A 718 -6.72 -17.76 -16.54
N GLN A 719 -7.62 -17.63 -17.53
CA GLN A 719 -8.17 -16.35 -17.98
C GLN A 719 -9.28 -15.82 -17.06
N ARG A 720 -10.05 -16.73 -16.43
CA ARG A 720 -11.12 -16.34 -15.49
C ARG A 720 -10.58 -15.85 -14.16
N TYR A 721 -9.48 -16.41 -13.70
CA TYR A 721 -8.86 -16.11 -12.41
C TYR A 721 -7.42 -15.63 -12.60
N PRO A 722 -7.18 -14.44 -13.18
CA PRO A 722 -5.84 -13.89 -13.29
C PRO A 722 -5.26 -13.65 -11.92
N GLN A 723 -4.02 -14.09 -11.69
CA GLN A 723 -3.35 -13.83 -10.41
C GLN A 723 -2.96 -12.36 -10.31
N HIS A 724 -3.17 -11.78 -9.13
CA HIS A 724 -2.72 -10.44 -8.78
C HIS A 724 -1.82 -10.50 -7.56
N SER A 725 -0.69 -9.81 -7.62
CA SER A 725 0.25 -9.76 -6.50
C SER A 725 0.88 -8.37 -6.40
N PRO A 726 0.53 -7.58 -5.38
CA PRO A 726 1.13 -6.27 -5.20
C PRO A 726 2.66 -6.39 -5.08
N GLY A 727 3.39 -5.75 -5.99
CA GLY A 727 4.85 -5.58 -5.91
C GLY A 727 5.73 -6.77 -6.21
N SER A 728 5.18 -7.89 -6.67
CA SER A 728 5.97 -9.01 -7.18
C SER A 728 5.69 -9.23 -8.67
N SER A 729 6.58 -9.95 -9.36
CA SER A 729 6.32 -10.38 -10.72
C SER A 729 5.14 -11.34 -10.75
N THR A 730 3.99 -10.86 -11.18
CA THR A 730 2.79 -11.68 -11.31
C THR A 730 2.99 -12.73 -12.39
N VAL A 731 2.57 -13.94 -12.12
CA VAL A 731 2.65 -15.04 -13.08
C VAL A 731 1.51 -14.92 -14.09
N ASN A 732 1.83 -14.79 -15.37
CA ASN A 732 0.81 -14.87 -16.43
C ASN A 732 0.48 -16.33 -16.73
N TRP A 733 -0.42 -16.90 -15.96
CA TRP A 733 -0.85 -18.31 -16.08
C TRP A 733 -1.43 -18.63 -17.45
N ALA A 734 -2.24 -17.74 -18.04
CA ALA A 734 -2.82 -17.94 -19.36
C ALA A 734 -1.75 -18.04 -20.44
N LYS A 735 -0.69 -17.24 -20.36
CA LYS A 735 0.48 -17.32 -21.25
C LYS A 735 1.22 -18.64 -21.07
N LEU A 736 1.46 -19.08 -19.83
CA LEU A 736 2.11 -20.36 -19.56
C LEU A 736 1.32 -21.53 -20.14
N ILE A 737 0.00 -21.58 -19.93
CA ILE A 737 -0.84 -22.64 -20.52
C ILE A 737 -0.83 -22.57 -22.06
N THR A 738 -0.81 -21.37 -22.63
CA THR A 738 -0.70 -21.21 -24.10
C THR A 738 0.64 -21.76 -24.63
N LEU A 739 1.74 -21.50 -23.92
CA LEU A 739 3.05 -22.09 -24.26
C LEU A 739 3.05 -23.61 -24.12
N MET A 740 2.43 -24.19 -23.10
CA MET A 740 2.24 -25.61 -22.93
C MET A 740 1.44 -26.23 -24.10
N LYS A 741 0.41 -25.57 -24.59
CA LYS A 741 -0.36 -25.99 -25.77
C LYS A 741 0.51 -26.01 -27.04
N ALA A 742 1.33 -24.98 -27.23
CA ALA A 742 2.25 -24.91 -28.37
C ALA A 742 3.31 -26.03 -28.31
N GLU A 743 3.87 -26.29 -27.13
CA GLU A 743 4.83 -27.38 -26.90
C GLU A 743 4.20 -28.73 -27.18
N ARG A 744 2.97 -28.97 -26.70
CA ARG A 744 2.21 -30.20 -26.99
C ARG A 744 1.95 -30.38 -28.47
N THR A 745 1.63 -29.31 -29.20
CA THR A 745 1.41 -29.39 -30.66
C THR A 745 2.66 -29.81 -31.40
N GLY A 746 3.86 -29.40 -30.95
CA GLY A 746 5.12 -29.78 -31.54
C GLY A 746 5.55 -31.23 -31.23
N GLN A 747 5.34 -31.71 -30.02
CA GLN A 747 5.78 -33.01 -29.51
C GLN A 747 4.75 -33.68 -28.59
N PRO A 748 3.59 -34.10 -29.08
CA PRO A 748 2.45 -34.52 -28.26
C PRO A 748 2.76 -35.69 -27.32
N GLU A 749 3.38 -36.75 -27.80
CA GLU A 749 3.66 -37.94 -26.98
C GLU A 749 4.70 -37.69 -25.90
N LEU A 750 5.69 -36.86 -26.17
CA LEU A 750 6.70 -36.46 -25.19
C LEU A 750 6.07 -35.58 -24.11
N PHE A 751 5.31 -34.59 -24.56
CA PHE A 751 4.63 -33.64 -23.65
C PHE A 751 3.67 -34.39 -22.71
N ASP A 752 2.77 -35.22 -23.24
CA ASP A 752 1.77 -35.93 -22.44
C ASP A 752 2.43 -36.87 -21.41
N ARG A 753 3.54 -37.51 -21.75
CA ARG A 753 4.33 -38.32 -20.82
C ARG A 753 4.98 -37.48 -19.72
N GLN A 754 5.58 -36.34 -20.08
CA GLN A 754 6.21 -35.43 -19.12
C GLN A 754 5.17 -34.75 -18.22
N LEU A 755 4.02 -34.35 -18.78
CA LEU A 755 2.90 -33.82 -18.02
C LEU A 755 2.43 -34.84 -16.97
N LYS A 756 2.21 -36.07 -17.36
CA LYS A 756 1.81 -37.14 -16.44
C LYS A 756 2.83 -37.34 -15.32
N GLN A 757 4.13 -37.45 -15.67
CA GLN A 757 5.22 -37.61 -14.70
C GLN A 757 5.26 -36.41 -13.70
N MET A 758 5.16 -35.18 -14.21
CA MET A 758 5.16 -33.98 -13.43
C MET A 758 4.01 -33.98 -12.40
N LEU A 759 2.80 -34.27 -12.86
CA LEU A 759 1.61 -34.29 -12.02
C LEU A 759 1.65 -35.39 -10.95
N GLU A 760 2.16 -36.60 -11.32
CA GLU A 760 2.38 -37.70 -10.36
C GLU A 760 3.37 -37.29 -9.25
N LEU A 761 4.48 -36.60 -9.61
CA LEU A 761 5.46 -36.13 -8.64
C LEU A 761 4.90 -35.01 -7.77
N TYR A 762 4.09 -34.12 -8.33
CA TYR A 762 3.48 -32.99 -7.62
C TYR A 762 2.42 -33.45 -6.63
N THR A 763 1.44 -34.25 -7.08
CA THR A 763 0.37 -34.76 -6.21
C THR A 763 0.87 -35.72 -5.12
N ALA A 764 1.96 -36.46 -5.39
CA ALA A 764 2.62 -37.27 -4.39
C ALA A 764 3.52 -36.49 -3.43
N ARG A 765 3.61 -35.16 -3.56
CA ARG A 765 4.53 -34.27 -2.79
C ARG A 765 5.97 -34.80 -2.80
N SER A 766 6.42 -35.31 -3.94
CA SER A 766 7.73 -35.97 -4.07
C SER A 766 8.88 -34.97 -4.12
N GLY A 767 9.91 -35.18 -3.28
CA GLY A 767 11.15 -34.40 -3.32
C GLY A 767 11.86 -34.46 -4.69
N LYS A 768 11.60 -35.50 -5.50
CA LYS A 768 12.13 -35.63 -6.87
C LYS A 768 11.56 -34.62 -7.85
N LEU A 769 10.47 -33.92 -7.53
CA LEU A 769 9.91 -32.90 -8.41
C LEU A 769 10.89 -31.76 -8.67
N ARG A 770 11.63 -31.31 -7.65
CA ARG A 770 12.64 -30.25 -7.79
C ARG A 770 13.83 -30.72 -8.64
N GLU A 771 14.23 -31.99 -8.49
CA GLU A 771 15.26 -32.62 -9.34
C GLU A 771 14.80 -32.65 -10.80
N TRP A 772 13.57 -33.09 -11.05
CA TRP A 772 12.96 -33.15 -12.38
C TRP A 772 12.88 -31.76 -13.04
N ILE A 773 12.53 -30.71 -12.31
CA ILE A 773 12.54 -29.33 -12.81
C ILE A 773 13.96 -28.88 -13.18
N GLY A 774 14.98 -29.27 -12.39
CA GLY A 774 16.38 -28.89 -12.59
C GLY A 774 17.11 -29.69 -13.68
N GLU A 775 16.53 -30.76 -14.23
CA GLU A 775 17.12 -31.52 -15.36
C GLU A 775 17.29 -30.63 -16.60
N SER A 776 18.27 -30.94 -17.45
CA SER A 776 18.58 -30.17 -18.65
C SER A 776 17.41 -30.11 -19.63
N GLY A 777 17.13 -28.91 -20.14
CA GLY A 777 16.09 -28.60 -21.12
C GLY A 777 14.98 -27.70 -20.56
N ASP A 778 14.89 -26.50 -21.13
CA ASP A 778 13.79 -25.59 -20.83
C ASP A 778 12.50 -26.07 -21.49
N SER A 779 11.40 -26.17 -20.75
CA SER A 779 10.08 -26.49 -21.29
C SER A 779 9.01 -25.65 -20.59
N ALA A 780 7.90 -25.41 -21.30
CA ALA A 780 6.76 -24.71 -20.75
C ALA A 780 6.19 -25.44 -19.52
N LEU A 781 6.22 -26.77 -19.49
CA LEU A 781 5.82 -27.59 -18.34
C LEU A 781 6.68 -27.32 -17.10
N LYS A 782 8.00 -27.24 -17.26
CA LYS A 782 8.91 -26.98 -16.15
C LYS A 782 8.73 -25.57 -15.61
N THR A 783 8.58 -24.60 -16.51
CA THR A 783 8.30 -23.20 -16.15
C THR A 783 6.98 -23.09 -15.41
N PHE A 784 5.93 -23.76 -15.87
CA PHE A 784 4.64 -23.82 -15.17
C PHE A 784 4.80 -24.37 -13.75
N MET A 785 5.42 -25.54 -13.61
CA MET A 785 5.54 -26.18 -12.30
C MET A 785 6.46 -25.40 -11.34
N LYS A 786 7.52 -24.78 -11.87
CA LYS A 786 8.35 -23.88 -11.07
C LYS A 786 7.53 -22.72 -10.51
N ALA A 787 6.71 -22.08 -11.34
CA ALA A 787 5.83 -21.02 -10.92
C ALA A 787 4.79 -21.49 -9.88
N VAL A 788 4.20 -22.69 -10.03
CA VAL A 788 3.30 -23.28 -9.03
C VAL A 788 3.98 -23.43 -7.68
N LEU A 789 5.25 -23.87 -7.65
CA LEU A 789 6.01 -24.07 -6.40
C LEU A 789 6.53 -22.79 -5.76
N GLU A 790 6.63 -21.71 -6.51
CA GLU A 790 7.09 -20.39 -6.02
C GLU A 790 5.95 -19.57 -5.41
N VAL A 791 4.72 -19.81 -5.81
CA VAL A 791 3.53 -19.06 -5.37
C VAL A 791 2.74 -19.83 -4.30
N GLY A 792 2.87 -21.15 -4.25
CA GLY A 792 2.14 -22.05 -3.34
C GLY A 792 2.65 -22.12 -1.89
#